data_f0f44d468edff0478e59e68c373f7898
#
_entry.id   f0f44d468edff0478e59e68c373f7898
#
_cell.length_a   1.000
_cell.length_b   1.000
_cell.length_c   1.000
_cell.angle_alpha   90.00
_cell.angle_beta   90.00
_cell.angle_gamma   90.00
#
_symmetry.space_group_name_H-M   'P 1'
#
loop_
_entity.id
_entity.type
_entity.pdbx_description
1 polymer ?
#
loop_
_entity_poly.entity_id
_entity_poly.type
_entity_poly.pdbx_seq_one_letter_code
_entity_poly.pdbx_strand_id
1 'polypeptide(L)'
;MTTVPEIFGSKVFDSRVMKARLSGEVYHSLKHTIQKGTKLDPSVANAVASAMRDWAVENGATHFTHWFQPLTGITAEKHDSFITPAPDGRVIMEFSGKELIRGEPDASSFPSGGLRATFEARGYTAWDPTSYAFIKGKTLCIPTAFCSYGGEALDKKTPLLRSMEALNRQALRVLKLFGNEAVKHVTPSVGPEQEYFLIDKALYEQRRDLVYTGRTLFGAKPPKGQELDDHYFGSIKPRVAAFMEELNTELWKLGILAKTEHNEVAPAQHELAPIYTTTNRATDQNQLTMEIMQRVAAKHGMVCLLHEKPFAGVNGSGKHNNWSLSTDTGVNLLSPGETPHENAQFLLFLAAVIQAVDDYQGLLRASVATAGNDHRLGANEAPPAVISIFLGDELTAVLDAIETDSAYVGAEKKKMKLGVDVLPRFIRDTTDRNRTSPFAFTGNKFEFRMLGSSNSIACANIMLNAAVAQSLKLYADELEQAEDFNAALHELIKRTITAHKRIIFNGNGYDDTWIREATEKRGLLNLRTTPDAIPELLKAKNIEMLTAQKVYTEAELRSRYEIMLENYCKTVCIEAQTMSDMARKQILPAVAHYAADVARDAAGKKALDTGISCGYEAKLVKKLTAVTESIDTRADALDGAIAKFKTLCDVTEGANFIRDEMLSHMTALRVAADEAETLTAESAWPFPTYGDLLFSVK
;
A
#
# COMPACT_ATOMS: atom_id res chain seq x y z
N MET A 1 34.56 11.97 3.27
CA MET A 1 33.16 11.55 2.97
C MET A 1 32.67 10.72 4.12
N THR A 2 31.52 11.05 4.68
CA THR A 2 30.89 10.25 5.74
C THR A 2 30.36 8.96 5.11
N THR A 3 30.66 7.81 5.68
CA THR A 3 30.24 6.50 5.13
C THR A 3 28.79 6.17 5.50
N VAL A 4 28.15 5.27 4.77
CA VAL A 4 26.76 4.84 5.06
C VAL A 4 26.60 4.33 6.50
N PRO A 5 27.49 3.46 7.04
CA PRO A 5 27.41 3.06 8.45
C PRO A 5 27.44 4.20 9.46
N GLU A 6 28.14 5.30 9.16
CA GLU A 6 28.24 6.47 10.06
C GLU A 6 26.96 7.31 10.06
N ILE A 7 26.26 7.42 8.92
CA ILE A 7 25.02 8.19 8.81
C ILE A 7 23.79 7.37 9.18
N PHE A 8 23.84 6.04 9.15
CA PHE A 8 22.69 5.18 9.34
C PHE A 8 22.08 5.35 10.75
N GLY A 9 20.80 5.73 10.77
CA GLY A 9 20.06 5.99 12.03
C GLY A 9 20.49 7.25 12.77
N SER A 10 21.29 8.15 12.15
CA SER A 10 21.76 9.39 12.81
C SER A 10 20.63 10.32 13.24
N LYS A 11 19.45 10.18 12.65
CA LYS A 11 18.23 10.96 12.96
C LYS A 11 17.17 10.13 13.70
N VAL A 12 17.57 9.02 14.36
CA VAL A 12 16.64 8.12 15.07
C VAL A 12 17.06 7.95 16.51
N PHE A 13 16.11 8.10 17.43
CA PHE A 13 16.30 7.80 18.85
C PHE A 13 16.17 6.29 19.08
N ASP A 14 17.13 5.54 18.54
CA ASP A 14 17.16 4.07 18.57
C ASP A 14 17.74 3.50 19.88
N SER A 15 17.79 2.17 19.96
CA SER A 15 18.34 1.48 21.14
C SER A 15 19.79 1.84 21.46
N ARG A 16 20.60 2.25 20.47
CA ARG A 16 21.99 2.68 20.67
C ARG A 16 22.02 4.03 21.38
N VAL A 17 21.21 4.97 20.90
CA VAL A 17 21.07 6.30 21.49
C VAL A 17 20.45 6.20 22.90
N MET A 18 19.40 5.40 23.06
CA MET A 18 18.77 5.14 24.36
C MET A 18 19.78 4.60 25.37
N LYS A 19 20.55 3.57 24.99
CA LYS A 19 21.57 2.96 25.86
C LYS A 19 22.69 3.95 26.27
N ALA A 20 23.03 4.87 25.39
CA ALA A 20 24.07 5.87 25.66
C ALA A 20 23.59 7.02 26.56
N ARG A 21 22.27 7.30 26.59
CA ARG A 21 21.71 8.49 27.23
C ARG A 21 20.86 8.21 28.47
N LEU A 22 20.37 6.99 28.63
CA LEU A 22 19.57 6.58 29.77
C LEU A 22 20.46 5.87 30.81
N SER A 23 20.10 5.99 32.09
CA SER A 23 20.70 5.12 33.11
C SER A 23 20.39 3.64 32.78
N GLY A 24 21.26 2.73 33.25
CA GLY A 24 21.07 1.31 33.00
C GLY A 24 19.70 0.80 33.47
N GLU A 25 19.21 1.26 34.61
CA GLU A 25 17.91 0.91 35.18
C GLU A 25 16.75 1.37 34.28
N VAL A 26 16.75 2.63 33.87
CA VAL A 26 15.72 3.22 32.98
C VAL A 26 15.73 2.52 31.63
N TYR A 27 16.91 2.26 31.04
CA TYR A 27 17.02 1.55 29.78
C TYR A 27 16.47 0.12 29.86
N HIS A 28 16.81 -0.62 30.94
CA HIS A 28 16.30 -1.98 31.12
C HIS A 28 14.79 -2.00 31.36
N SER A 29 14.25 -1.06 32.15
CA SER A 29 12.80 -0.94 32.37
C SER A 29 12.06 -0.66 31.06
N LEU A 30 12.52 0.32 30.27
CA LEU A 30 11.93 0.63 28.95
C LEU A 30 12.02 -0.58 28.00
N LYS A 31 13.16 -1.25 27.94
CA LYS A 31 13.35 -2.44 27.11
C LYS A 31 12.42 -3.58 27.54
N HIS A 32 12.20 -3.76 28.84
CA HIS A 32 11.25 -4.75 29.36
C HIS A 32 9.82 -4.39 28.93
N THR A 33 9.40 -3.11 29.03
CA THR A 33 8.12 -2.65 28.56
C THR A 33 7.92 -2.96 27.06
N ILE A 34 8.92 -2.66 26.22
CA ILE A 34 8.88 -2.91 24.76
C ILE A 34 8.77 -4.43 24.45
N GLN A 35 9.52 -5.26 25.16
CA GLN A 35 9.59 -6.70 24.88
C GLN A 35 8.44 -7.51 25.49
N LYS A 36 7.90 -7.07 26.64
CA LYS A 36 6.89 -7.81 27.41
C LYS A 36 5.49 -7.21 27.31
N GLY A 37 5.33 -6.03 26.69
CA GLY A 37 4.05 -5.34 26.67
C GLY A 37 3.57 -4.88 28.04
N THR A 38 4.48 -4.67 29.01
CA THR A 38 4.13 -4.22 30.34
C THR A 38 3.87 -2.70 30.39
N LYS A 39 3.07 -2.25 31.35
CA LYS A 39 2.78 -0.83 31.53
C LYS A 39 4.06 -0.03 31.81
N LEU A 40 4.22 1.11 31.14
CA LEU A 40 5.33 2.02 31.34
C LEU A 40 5.21 2.71 32.72
N ASP A 41 6.33 2.75 33.47
CA ASP A 41 6.42 3.53 34.71
C ASP A 41 6.51 5.03 34.38
N PRO A 42 5.70 5.91 35.02
CA PRO A 42 5.76 7.36 34.81
C PRO A 42 7.14 7.98 35.08
N SER A 43 7.90 7.46 36.04
CA SER A 43 9.27 7.95 36.33
C SER A 43 10.23 7.63 35.16
N VAL A 44 10.09 6.46 34.56
CA VAL A 44 10.82 6.07 33.33
C VAL A 44 10.47 7.00 32.18
N ALA A 45 9.20 7.35 32.02
CA ALA A 45 8.77 8.26 30.95
C ALA A 45 9.41 9.65 31.04
N ASN A 46 9.53 10.21 32.25
CA ASN A 46 10.21 11.52 32.44
C ASN A 46 11.69 11.45 32.05
N ALA A 47 12.39 10.40 32.46
CA ALA A 47 13.81 10.23 32.14
C ALA A 47 14.01 10.05 30.62
N VAL A 48 13.12 9.29 29.96
CA VAL A 48 13.14 9.09 28.49
C VAL A 48 12.84 10.40 27.77
N ALA A 49 11.82 11.17 28.21
CA ALA A 49 11.44 12.44 27.61
C ALA A 49 12.60 13.44 27.66
N SER A 50 13.25 13.58 28.81
CA SER A 50 14.41 14.46 28.96
C SER A 50 15.57 14.06 28.05
N ALA A 51 15.93 12.77 28.02
CA ALA A 51 17.00 12.27 27.15
C ALA A 51 16.67 12.44 25.66
N MET A 52 15.41 12.25 25.29
CA MET A 52 14.91 12.40 23.91
C MET A 52 14.95 13.87 23.48
N ARG A 53 14.52 14.80 24.34
CA ARG A 53 14.62 16.25 24.12
C ARG A 53 16.06 16.68 23.93
N ASP A 54 16.96 16.31 24.87
CA ASP A 54 18.36 16.73 24.82
C ASP A 54 19.02 16.22 23.52
N TRP A 55 18.79 14.97 23.17
CA TRP A 55 19.26 14.43 21.91
C TRP A 55 18.67 15.17 20.70
N ALA A 56 17.37 15.48 20.72
CA ALA A 56 16.72 16.17 19.62
C ALA A 56 17.24 17.60 19.43
N VAL A 57 17.41 18.34 20.54
CA VAL A 57 17.97 19.72 20.55
C VAL A 57 19.40 19.73 20.04
N GLU A 58 20.26 18.81 20.49
CA GLU A 58 21.63 18.65 19.97
C GLU A 58 21.68 18.35 18.47
N ASN A 59 20.65 17.69 17.93
CA ASN A 59 20.48 17.45 16.50
C ASN A 59 19.73 18.58 15.76
N GLY A 60 19.50 19.73 16.40
CA GLY A 60 18.94 20.94 15.82
C GLY A 60 17.41 20.99 15.79
N ALA A 61 16.72 20.13 16.53
CA ALA A 61 15.27 20.21 16.67
C ALA A 61 14.87 21.35 17.61
N THR A 62 13.78 22.03 17.28
CA THR A 62 13.17 23.11 18.07
C THR A 62 11.75 22.80 18.48
N HIS A 63 11.14 21.81 17.83
CA HIS A 63 9.76 21.39 18.00
C HIS A 63 9.68 19.87 18.17
N PHE A 64 8.55 19.41 18.71
CA PHE A 64 8.16 18.02 18.70
C PHE A 64 6.74 17.87 18.17
N THR A 65 6.38 16.66 17.75
CA THR A 65 5.03 16.31 17.36
C THR A 65 4.73 14.85 17.72
N HIS A 66 3.52 14.60 18.14
CA HIS A 66 2.95 13.26 18.10
C HIS A 66 2.60 12.93 16.65
N TRP A 67 3.33 11.95 16.09
CA TRP A 67 3.21 11.52 14.70
C TRP A 67 2.36 10.26 14.64
N PHE A 68 1.22 10.30 13.95
CA PHE A 68 0.26 9.22 13.92
C PHE A 68 -0.41 9.05 12.55
N GLN A 69 -1.06 7.92 12.34
CA GLN A 69 -1.69 7.52 11.07
C GLN A 69 -3.22 7.48 11.24
N PRO A 70 -3.93 8.60 11.06
CA PRO A 70 -5.39 8.61 11.12
C PRO A 70 -6.00 7.79 9.96
N LEU A 71 -7.32 7.66 9.95
CA LEU A 71 -8.03 6.88 8.92
C LEU A 71 -8.00 7.50 7.52
N THR A 72 -7.45 8.72 7.37
CA THR A 72 -7.27 9.41 6.08
C THR A 72 -6.24 8.77 5.14
N GLY A 73 -5.33 7.94 5.67
CA GLY A 73 -4.24 7.32 4.90
C GLY A 73 -2.94 8.12 4.84
N ILE A 74 -2.92 9.36 5.32
CA ILE A 74 -1.72 10.20 5.50
C ILE A 74 -1.35 10.30 6.97
N THR A 75 -0.12 10.73 7.26
CA THR A 75 0.31 10.99 8.63
C THR A 75 -0.16 12.36 9.11
N ALA A 76 -0.49 12.45 10.41
CA ALA A 76 -0.89 13.70 11.05
C ALA A 76 0.19 14.20 12.01
N GLU A 77 0.35 15.51 12.06
CA GLU A 77 1.34 16.20 12.86
C GLU A 77 0.76 17.51 13.41
N LYS A 78 1.07 17.80 14.68
CA LYS A 78 0.85 19.10 15.29
C LYS A 78 2.13 19.51 15.99
N HIS A 79 2.86 20.45 15.44
CA HIS A 79 4.18 20.84 15.95
C HIS A 79 4.05 21.77 17.14
N ASP A 80 4.48 21.32 18.31
CA ASP A 80 4.62 22.13 19.52
C ASP A 80 6.11 22.44 19.75
N SER A 81 6.40 23.70 20.14
CA SER A 81 7.77 24.09 20.48
C SER A 81 8.16 23.54 21.84
N PHE A 82 9.45 23.22 22.02
CA PHE A 82 9.99 22.87 23.33
C PHE A 82 10.07 24.07 24.32
N ILE A 83 9.75 25.29 23.89
CA ILE A 83 9.92 26.49 24.75
C ILE A 83 8.94 26.50 25.91
N THR A 84 9.46 26.80 27.11
CA THR A 84 8.68 27.07 28.31
C THR A 84 9.17 28.39 28.91
N PRO A 85 8.29 29.31 29.33
CA PRO A 85 8.71 30.55 29.94
C PRO A 85 9.36 30.32 31.32
N ALA A 86 10.52 30.92 31.56
CA ALA A 86 11.17 30.91 32.84
C ALA A 86 10.72 32.13 33.70
N PRO A 87 10.78 32.06 35.04
CA PRO A 87 10.33 33.14 35.92
C PRO A 87 11.08 34.45 35.73
N ASP A 88 12.28 34.43 35.18
CA ASP A 88 13.14 35.60 34.91
C ASP A 88 12.88 36.25 33.53
N GLY A 89 11.81 35.85 32.84
CA GLY A 89 11.43 36.38 31.52
C GLY A 89 12.22 35.79 30.35
N ARG A 90 13.09 34.82 30.57
CA ARG A 90 13.76 34.03 29.54
C ARG A 90 12.90 32.80 29.17
N VAL A 91 13.37 32.02 28.22
CA VAL A 91 12.77 30.73 27.87
C VAL A 91 13.77 29.60 28.10
N ILE A 92 13.23 28.45 28.49
CA ILE A 92 13.98 27.20 28.58
C ILE A 92 13.37 26.18 27.58
N MET A 93 14.15 25.16 27.26
CA MET A 93 13.66 24.04 26.47
C MET A 93 13.23 22.92 27.41
N GLU A 94 11.95 22.53 27.37
CA GLU A 94 11.37 21.53 28.27
C GLU A 94 10.55 20.53 27.49
N PHE A 95 10.50 19.29 27.96
CA PHE A 95 9.65 18.21 27.43
C PHE A 95 9.48 17.17 28.53
N SER A 96 8.27 17.02 29.00
CA SER A 96 7.94 16.15 30.13
C SER A 96 7.53 14.75 29.71
N GLY A 97 7.58 13.78 30.61
CA GLY A 97 7.06 12.45 30.39
C GLY A 97 5.54 12.44 30.15
N LYS A 98 4.80 13.41 30.68
CA LYS A 98 3.38 13.57 30.39
C LYS A 98 3.15 13.92 28.92
N GLU A 99 3.93 14.85 28.38
CA GLU A 99 3.88 15.26 26.97
C GLU A 99 4.38 14.15 26.05
N LEU A 100 5.34 13.33 26.47
CA LEU A 100 5.78 12.15 25.73
C LEU A 100 4.67 11.09 25.65
N ILE A 101 4.06 10.75 26.79
CA ILE A 101 3.09 9.65 26.87
C ILE A 101 1.79 9.99 26.15
N ARG A 102 1.30 11.25 26.28
CA ARG A 102 -0.05 11.62 25.83
C ARG A 102 -0.08 13.02 25.24
N GLY A 103 -0.71 13.13 24.07
CA GLY A 103 -1.18 14.38 23.49
C GLY A 103 -2.71 14.46 23.47
N GLU A 104 -3.22 15.66 23.31
CA GLU A 104 -4.67 15.94 23.24
C GLU A 104 -4.98 16.74 21.96
N PRO A 105 -4.87 16.13 20.75
CA PRO A 105 -5.21 16.80 19.50
C PRO A 105 -6.71 17.06 19.40
N ASP A 106 -7.09 18.08 18.63
CA ASP A 106 -8.46 18.27 18.21
C ASP A 106 -8.85 17.17 17.20
N ALA A 107 -9.79 16.32 17.61
CA ALA A 107 -10.27 15.19 16.78
C ALA A 107 -11.48 15.59 15.90
N SER A 108 -12.00 16.82 16.01
CA SER A 108 -13.22 17.23 15.31
C SER A 108 -13.10 17.19 13.78
N SER A 109 -11.88 17.40 13.26
CA SER A 109 -11.60 17.39 11.82
C SER A 109 -11.19 16.03 11.26
N PHE A 110 -11.01 15.00 12.09
CA PHE A 110 -10.65 13.66 11.63
C PHE A 110 -11.91 12.82 11.35
N PRO A 111 -11.91 11.98 10.28
CA PRO A 111 -12.99 11.06 10.01
C PRO A 111 -13.20 10.12 11.20
N SER A 112 -14.41 9.98 11.67
CA SER A 112 -14.77 9.10 12.80
C SER A 112 -15.79 8.03 12.45
N GLY A 113 -16.49 8.14 11.31
CA GLY A 113 -17.52 7.19 10.89
C GLY A 113 -18.56 6.91 12.00
N GLY A 114 -18.98 7.95 12.70
CA GLY A 114 -19.95 7.83 13.80
C GLY A 114 -19.39 7.43 15.17
N LEU A 115 -18.09 7.13 15.30
CA LEU A 115 -17.48 6.78 16.60
C LEU A 115 -17.40 7.96 17.57
N ARG A 116 -17.45 9.16 17.07
CA ARG A 116 -17.37 10.40 17.85
C ARG A 116 -18.70 11.16 17.72
N ALA A 117 -19.23 11.61 18.85
CA ALA A 117 -20.37 12.52 18.83
C ALA A 117 -19.97 13.87 18.19
N THR A 118 -20.91 14.54 17.53
CA THR A 118 -20.63 15.77 16.77
C THR A 118 -20.05 16.89 17.64
N PHE A 119 -20.40 16.95 18.93
CA PHE A 119 -19.92 17.95 19.88
C PHE A 119 -18.56 17.59 20.53
N GLU A 120 -18.08 16.36 20.37
CA GLU A 120 -16.78 15.93 20.91
C GLU A 120 -15.66 16.43 20.01
N ALA A 121 -14.76 17.23 20.57
CA ALA A 121 -13.59 17.74 19.85
C ALA A 121 -12.29 17.06 20.27
N ARG A 122 -12.21 16.58 21.54
CA ARG A 122 -10.96 16.02 22.09
C ARG A 122 -10.72 14.59 21.61
N GLY A 123 -9.48 14.33 21.16
CA GLY A 123 -8.92 12.98 21.01
C GLY A 123 -7.66 12.83 21.84
N TYR A 124 -7.11 11.63 21.86
CA TYR A 124 -5.87 11.34 22.58
C TYR A 124 -4.88 10.64 21.65
N THR A 125 -3.63 11.07 21.72
CA THR A 125 -2.50 10.29 21.19
C THR A 125 -1.76 9.62 22.35
N ALA A 126 -1.26 8.41 22.11
CA ALA A 126 -0.51 7.64 23.09
C ALA A 126 0.82 7.19 22.48
N TRP A 127 1.93 7.45 23.16
CA TRP A 127 3.25 7.05 22.70
C TRP A 127 3.35 5.53 22.46
N ASP A 128 3.89 5.16 21.32
CA ASP A 128 4.25 3.79 20.98
C ASP A 128 5.76 3.58 21.17
N PRO A 129 6.21 2.98 22.28
CA PRO A 129 7.63 2.75 22.51
C PRO A 129 8.23 1.64 21.63
N THR A 130 7.42 0.90 20.89
CA THR A 130 7.89 -0.17 19.97
C THR A 130 8.35 0.36 18.63
N SER A 131 8.05 1.64 18.32
CA SER A 131 8.55 2.37 17.16
C SER A 131 9.43 3.53 17.60
N TYR A 132 10.53 3.76 16.89
CA TYR A 132 11.51 4.77 17.30
C TYR A 132 11.07 6.18 16.93
N ALA A 133 11.27 7.13 17.85
CA ALA A 133 11.17 8.55 17.52
C ALA A 133 12.32 8.97 16.59
N PHE A 134 12.06 9.95 15.73
CA PHE A 134 13.00 10.40 14.71
C PHE A 134 12.93 11.91 14.49
N ILE A 135 13.97 12.48 13.89
CA ILE A 135 14.00 13.91 13.56
C ILE A 135 13.74 14.09 12.07
N LYS A 136 12.70 14.87 11.77
CA LYS A 136 12.34 15.32 10.42
C LYS A 136 12.47 16.85 10.35
N GLY A 137 13.43 17.34 9.58
CA GLY A 137 13.75 18.77 9.56
C GLY A 137 14.22 19.25 10.95
N LYS A 138 13.45 20.15 11.58
CA LYS A 138 13.69 20.68 12.91
C LYS A 138 12.70 20.17 13.97
N THR A 139 12.02 19.06 13.68
CA THR A 139 10.96 18.51 14.54
C THR A 139 11.28 17.08 14.96
N LEU A 140 11.17 16.83 16.26
CA LEU A 140 11.15 15.49 16.82
C LEU A 140 9.78 14.86 16.59
N CYS A 141 9.70 13.82 15.78
CA CYS A 141 8.48 13.07 15.49
C CYS A 141 8.42 11.85 16.41
N ILE A 142 7.36 11.73 17.18
CA ILE A 142 7.15 10.65 18.16
C ILE A 142 6.01 9.77 17.67
N PRO A 143 6.26 8.51 17.25
CA PRO A 143 5.21 7.61 16.83
C PRO A 143 4.18 7.36 17.92
N THR A 144 2.89 7.54 17.61
CA THR A 144 1.79 7.40 18.56
C THR A 144 0.60 6.69 17.97
N ALA A 145 -0.20 6.05 18.83
CA ALA A 145 -1.57 5.67 18.56
C ALA A 145 -2.50 6.89 18.70
N PHE A 146 -3.70 6.82 18.10
CA PHE A 146 -4.70 7.88 18.18
C PHE A 146 -6.09 7.29 18.41
N CYS A 147 -6.81 7.82 19.40
CA CYS A 147 -8.15 7.39 19.75
C CYS A 147 -9.10 8.57 20.03
N SER A 148 -10.41 8.26 20.01
CA SER A 148 -11.46 9.19 20.39
C SER A 148 -11.44 9.51 21.89
N TYR A 149 -12.29 10.44 22.31
CA TYR A 149 -12.52 10.70 23.73
C TYR A 149 -13.04 9.46 24.48
N GLY A 150 -13.83 8.63 23.84
CA GLY A 150 -14.33 7.36 24.37
C GLY A 150 -13.31 6.22 24.38
N GLY A 151 -12.19 6.38 23.69
CA GLY A 151 -11.11 5.38 23.64
C GLY A 151 -11.13 4.47 22.41
N GLU A 152 -12.07 4.65 21.48
CA GLU A 152 -12.12 3.90 20.22
C GLU A 152 -10.95 4.32 19.31
N ALA A 153 -10.35 3.35 18.63
CA ALA A 153 -9.24 3.60 17.71
C ALA A 153 -9.70 4.40 16.48
N LEU A 154 -9.12 5.58 16.29
CA LEU A 154 -9.32 6.45 15.12
C LEU A 154 -8.12 6.42 14.16
N ASP A 155 -7.25 5.44 14.33
CA ASP A 155 -6.02 5.27 13.58
C ASP A 155 -5.89 3.88 12.96
N LYS A 156 -4.79 3.66 12.25
CA LYS A 156 -4.40 2.35 11.71
C LYS A 156 -3.40 1.61 12.60
N LYS A 157 -2.65 2.33 13.46
CA LYS A 157 -1.61 1.74 14.32
C LYS A 157 -2.20 0.89 15.44
N THR A 158 -3.23 1.35 16.11
CA THR A 158 -3.84 0.61 17.23
C THR A 158 -4.36 -0.77 16.80
N PRO A 159 -5.16 -0.92 15.73
CA PRO A 159 -5.56 -2.24 15.26
C PRO A 159 -4.39 -3.08 14.77
N LEU A 160 -3.34 -2.46 14.18
CA LEU A 160 -2.14 -3.18 13.77
C LEU A 160 -1.43 -3.83 14.96
N LEU A 161 -1.18 -3.07 16.02
CA LEU A 161 -0.57 -3.58 17.25
C LEU A 161 -1.42 -4.69 17.88
N ARG A 162 -2.75 -4.50 17.97
CA ARG A 162 -3.68 -5.51 18.46
C ARG A 162 -3.63 -6.80 17.63
N SER A 163 -3.51 -6.71 16.30
CA SER A 163 -3.40 -7.88 15.42
C SER A 163 -2.07 -8.62 15.61
N MET A 164 -0.97 -7.89 15.83
CA MET A 164 0.33 -8.49 16.14
C MET A 164 0.31 -9.22 17.49
N GLU A 165 -0.34 -8.67 18.51
CA GLU A 165 -0.52 -9.32 19.81
C GLU A 165 -1.40 -10.57 19.71
N ALA A 166 -2.49 -10.53 18.93
CA ALA A 166 -3.35 -11.68 18.68
C ALA A 166 -2.56 -12.82 18.04
N LEU A 167 -1.78 -12.50 17.00
CA LEU A 167 -0.94 -13.48 16.32
C LEU A 167 0.14 -14.06 17.22
N ASN A 168 0.85 -13.22 17.97
CA ASN A 168 1.84 -13.65 18.95
C ASN A 168 1.24 -14.64 19.96
N ARG A 169 0.10 -14.30 20.55
CA ARG A 169 -0.59 -15.13 21.55
C ARG A 169 -0.91 -16.53 21.02
N GLN A 170 -1.46 -16.63 19.81
CA GLN A 170 -1.85 -17.91 19.25
C GLN A 170 -0.65 -18.72 18.73
N ALA A 171 0.33 -18.06 18.13
CA ALA A 171 1.55 -18.72 17.68
C ALA A 171 2.34 -19.31 18.86
N LEU A 172 2.41 -18.64 20.00
CA LEU A 172 3.06 -19.15 21.21
C LEU A 172 2.34 -20.39 21.78
N ARG A 173 1.00 -20.47 21.70
CA ARG A 173 0.25 -21.68 22.10
C ARG A 173 0.68 -22.85 21.24
N VAL A 174 0.70 -22.69 19.93
CA VAL A 174 1.12 -23.74 18.99
C VAL A 174 2.57 -24.15 19.22
N LEU A 175 3.50 -23.18 19.37
CA LEU A 175 4.92 -23.50 19.58
C LEU A 175 5.19 -24.27 20.87
N LYS A 176 4.43 -24.02 21.91
CA LYS A 176 4.52 -24.81 23.15
C LYS A 176 4.18 -26.29 22.96
N LEU A 177 3.22 -26.59 22.07
CA LEU A 177 2.87 -27.99 21.74
C LEU A 177 3.99 -28.72 21.01
N PHE A 178 4.85 -27.99 20.29
CA PHE A 178 6.11 -28.50 19.72
C PHE A 178 7.29 -28.54 20.71
N GLY A 179 7.07 -28.24 22.00
CA GLY A 179 8.12 -28.18 23.02
C GLY A 179 9.02 -26.94 22.97
N ASN A 180 8.66 -25.92 22.21
CA ASN A 180 9.43 -24.67 22.08
C ASN A 180 9.17 -23.70 23.26
N GLU A 181 9.53 -24.10 24.48
CA GLU A 181 9.35 -23.30 25.70
C GLU A 181 10.29 -22.07 25.79
N ALA A 182 11.39 -22.09 25.06
CA ALA A 182 12.37 -21.00 25.03
C ALA A 182 11.83 -19.74 24.34
N VAL A 183 10.93 -19.90 23.36
CA VAL A 183 10.30 -18.79 22.64
C VAL A 183 9.34 -18.03 23.54
N LYS A 184 9.55 -16.73 23.68
CA LYS A 184 8.69 -15.84 24.49
C LYS A 184 7.88 -14.86 23.63
N HIS A 185 8.27 -14.67 22.39
CA HIS A 185 7.59 -13.75 21.48
C HIS A 185 7.70 -14.18 20.02
N VAL A 186 6.59 -14.05 19.30
CA VAL A 186 6.51 -14.23 17.83
C VAL A 186 6.08 -12.91 17.22
N THR A 187 6.83 -12.46 16.24
CA THR A 187 6.61 -11.16 15.59
C THR A 187 6.42 -11.34 14.10
N PRO A 188 5.34 -10.80 13.51
CA PRO A 188 5.23 -10.68 12.07
C PRO A 188 6.21 -9.61 11.56
N SER A 189 6.89 -9.92 10.47
CA SER A 189 7.82 -9.03 9.78
C SER A 189 7.34 -8.73 8.37
N VAL A 190 7.65 -7.53 7.87
CA VAL A 190 7.24 -7.09 6.54
C VAL A 190 8.35 -6.31 5.86
N GLY A 191 8.53 -6.54 4.55
CA GLY A 191 9.33 -5.72 3.64
C GLY A 191 8.45 -5.28 2.47
N PRO A 192 7.91 -4.06 2.48
CA PRO A 192 7.09 -3.56 1.37
C PRO A 192 7.96 -3.00 0.26
N GLU A 193 7.81 -3.50 -0.96
CA GLU A 193 8.42 -2.95 -2.16
C GLU A 193 7.56 -1.78 -2.65
N GLN A 194 8.16 -0.61 -2.87
CA GLN A 194 7.44 0.61 -3.24
C GLN A 194 7.68 0.98 -4.68
N GLU A 195 6.67 0.81 -5.52
CA GLU A 195 6.67 1.31 -6.89
C GLU A 195 6.15 2.76 -6.95
N TYR A 196 6.66 3.54 -7.91
CA TYR A 196 6.31 4.95 -8.09
C TYR A 196 6.67 5.47 -9.48
N PHE A 197 6.06 6.59 -9.89
CA PHE A 197 6.44 7.30 -11.11
C PHE A 197 7.15 8.61 -10.78
N LEU A 198 8.12 8.98 -11.62
CA LEU A 198 8.78 10.29 -11.59
C LEU A 198 8.52 11.03 -12.90
N ILE A 199 7.90 12.20 -12.80
CA ILE A 199 7.64 13.07 -13.95
C ILE A 199 8.20 14.47 -13.72
N ASP A 200 8.41 15.22 -14.78
CA ASP A 200 8.87 16.60 -14.70
C ASP A 200 7.84 17.50 -14.00
N LYS A 201 8.29 18.30 -13.04
CA LYS A 201 7.42 19.16 -12.24
C LYS A 201 6.72 20.23 -13.08
N ALA A 202 7.40 20.80 -14.06
CA ALA A 202 6.82 21.85 -14.89
C ALA A 202 5.68 21.33 -15.80
N LEU A 203 5.77 20.06 -16.22
CA LEU A 203 4.69 19.40 -16.96
C LEU A 203 3.52 18.99 -16.03
N TYR A 204 3.84 18.50 -14.84
CA TYR A 204 2.83 18.17 -13.82
C TYR A 204 1.94 19.38 -13.47
N GLU A 205 2.54 20.56 -13.26
CA GLU A 205 1.83 21.77 -12.87
C GLU A 205 0.85 22.27 -13.94
N GLN A 206 1.00 21.84 -15.19
CA GLN A 206 0.10 22.13 -16.30
C GLN A 206 -1.10 21.19 -16.40
N ARG A 207 -1.11 20.10 -15.60
CA ARG A 207 -2.15 19.05 -15.62
C ARG A 207 -3.00 19.11 -14.35
N ARG A 208 -4.20 19.70 -14.44
CA ARG A 208 -5.11 19.81 -13.29
C ARG A 208 -5.53 18.45 -12.73
N ASP A 209 -5.72 17.45 -13.59
CA ASP A 209 -6.05 16.09 -13.17
C ASP A 209 -4.93 15.49 -12.30
N LEU A 210 -3.66 15.61 -12.69
CA LEU A 210 -2.54 15.15 -11.86
C LEU A 210 -2.47 15.91 -10.53
N VAL A 211 -2.67 17.23 -10.54
CA VAL A 211 -2.59 18.08 -9.34
C VAL A 211 -3.71 17.73 -8.33
N TYR A 212 -4.95 17.51 -8.81
CA TYR A 212 -6.10 17.30 -7.94
C TYR A 212 -6.33 15.83 -7.57
N THR A 213 -5.98 14.89 -8.46
CA THR A 213 -6.35 13.49 -8.31
C THR A 213 -5.15 12.53 -8.27
N GLY A 214 -3.94 13.00 -8.59
CA GLY A 214 -2.74 12.17 -8.68
C GLY A 214 -2.67 11.27 -9.91
N ARG A 215 -3.70 11.30 -10.79
CA ARG A 215 -3.74 10.53 -12.04
C ARG A 215 -4.24 11.36 -13.22
N THR A 216 -3.89 10.92 -14.42
CA THR A 216 -4.43 11.50 -15.65
C THR A 216 -5.86 11.00 -15.89
N LEU A 217 -6.80 11.93 -16.10
CA LEU A 217 -8.19 11.62 -16.43
C LEU A 217 -8.41 11.58 -17.95
N PHE A 218 -7.53 12.23 -18.72
CA PHE A 218 -7.46 12.25 -20.17
C PHE A 218 -6.04 11.91 -20.63
N GLY A 219 -5.92 11.42 -21.86
CA GLY A 219 -4.64 11.18 -22.52
C GLY A 219 -4.72 10.06 -23.53
N ALA A 220 -4.51 10.42 -24.81
CA ALA A 220 -4.40 9.46 -25.89
C ALA A 220 -3.13 8.62 -25.76
N LYS A 221 -3.17 7.39 -26.27
CA LYS A 221 -1.99 6.51 -26.28
C LYS A 221 -0.90 7.12 -27.17
N PRO A 222 0.33 7.33 -26.65
CA PRO A 222 1.43 7.83 -27.47
C PRO A 222 1.91 6.74 -28.46
N PRO A 223 2.66 7.12 -29.51
CA PRO A 223 3.21 6.15 -30.47
C PRO A 223 4.12 5.09 -29.85
N LYS A 224 4.78 5.44 -28.75
CA LYS A 224 5.62 4.54 -27.95
C LYS A 224 5.15 4.57 -26.48
N GLY A 225 4.95 3.40 -25.90
CA GLY A 225 4.71 3.17 -24.49
C GLY A 225 5.78 2.26 -23.89
N GLN A 226 5.37 1.10 -23.41
CA GLN A 226 6.23 0.08 -22.79
C GLN A 226 6.51 -1.15 -23.67
N GLU A 227 6.17 -1.10 -24.96
CA GLU A 227 6.10 -2.29 -25.86
C GLU A 227 7.44 -3.01 -26.04
N LEU A 228 8.56 -2.33 -25.82
CA LEU A 228 9.91 -2.89 -25.99
C LEU A 228 10.56 -3.33 -24.68
N ASP A 229 9.92 -3.12 -23.55
CA ASP A 229 10.48 -3.33 -22.19
C ASP A 229 11.85 -2.67 -21.96
N ASP A 230 12.18 -1.70 -22.79
CA ASP A 230 13.50 -1.04 -22.82
C ASP A 230 13.75 -0.10 -21.63
N HIS A 231 12.71 0.26 -20.87
CA HIS A 231 12.86 0.99 -19.63
C HIS A 231 13.31 0.05 -18.49
N TYR A 232 12.67 -1.11 -18.33
CA TYR A 232 13.00 -2.08 -17.28
C TYR A 232 14.45 -2.57 -17.39
N PHE A 233 14.91 -2.90 -18.58
CA PHE A 233 16.29 -3.35 -18.85
C PHE A 233 17.26 -2.21 -19.15
N GLY A 234 16.80 -0.96 -19.11
CA GLY A 234 17.61 0.22 -19.36
C GLY A 234 18.44 0.66 -18.16
N SER A 235 19.46 1.48 -18.43
CA SER A 235 20.20 2.15 -17.36
C SER A 235 19.33 3.21 -16.68
N ILE A 236 19.55 3.43 -15.37
CA ILE A 236 18.92 4.51 -14.63
C ILE A 236 19.42 5.85 -15.20
N LYS A 237 18.49 6.72 -15.57
CA LYS A 237 18.80 8.04 -16.15
C LYS A 237 19.49 8.94 -15.12
N PRO A 238 20.43 9.81 -15.52
CA PRO A 238 21.23 10.61 -14.58
C PRO A 238 20.43 11.43 -13.56
N ARG A 239 19.33 12.06 -13.97
CA ARG A 239 18.48 12.85 -13.08
C ARG A 239 17.76 11.97 -12.05
N VAL A 240 17.34 10.77 -12.47
CA VAL A 240 16.73 9.76 -11.58
C VAL A 240 17.78 9.20 -10.62
N ALA A 241 18.99 8.90 -11.09
CA ALA A 241 20.07 8.41 -10.24
C ALA A 241 20.42 9.41 -9.12
N ALA A 242 20.49 10.71 -9.43
CA ALA A 242 20.71 11.76 -8.44
C ALA A 242 19.59 11.84 -7.39
N PHE A 243 18.34 11.68 -7.82
CA PHE A 243 17.19 11.57 -6.92
C PHE A 243 17.31 10.35 -6.00
N MET A 244 17.61 9.17 -6.56
CA MET A 244 17.74 7.92 -5.80
C MET A 244 18.87 8.00 -4.77
N GLU A 245 20.03 8.59 -5.13
CA GLU A 245 21.17 8.79 -4.22
C GLU A 245 20.78 9.67 -3.01
N GLU A 246 20.10 10.80 -3.25
CA GLU A 246 19.64 11.67 -2.15
C GLU A 246 18.55 10.97 -1.33
N LEU A 247 17.60 10.29 -1.98
CA LEU A 247 16.54 9.53 -1.32
C LEU A 247 17.13 8.49 -0.36
N ASN A 248 18.05 7.66 -0.83
CA ASN A 248 18.73 6.66 0.00
C ASN A 248 19.42 7.30 1.20
N THR A 249 20.14 8.40 0.97
CA THR A 249 20.84 9.12 2.04
C THR A 249 19.87 9.59 3.13
N GLU A 250 18.74 10.18 2.77
CA GLU A 250 17.73 10.64 3.72
C GLU A 250 17.05 9.46 4.44
N LEU A 251 16.74 8.37 3.73
CA LEU A 251 16.16 7.17 4.33
C LEU A 251 17.12 6.48 5.29
N TRP A 252 18.40 6.35 4.95
CA TRP A 252 19.42 5.77 5.84
C TRP A 252 19.61 6.59 7.13
N LYS A 253 19.60 7.93 7.06
CA LYS A 253 19.61 8.78 8.26
C LYS A 253 18.43 8.49 9.18
N LEU A 254 17.28 8.11 8.62
CA LEU A 254 16.06 7.74 9.35
C LEU A 254 16.01 6.25 9.74
N GLY A 255 17.13 5.51 9.56
CA GLY A 255 17.22 4.11 9.93
C GLY A 255 16.40 3.16 9.06
N ILE A 256 15.99 3.60 7.88
CA ILE A 256 15.26 2.79 6.90
C ILE A 256 16.28 2.06 6.03
N LEU A 257 16.17 0.74 5.98
CA LEU A 257 17.09 -0.13 5.25
C LEU A 257 16.74 -0.17 3.75
N ALA A 258 16.67 0.97 3.08
CA ALA A 258 16.53 1.06 1.62
C ALA A 258 17.73 0.37 0.96
N LYS A 259 17.48 -0.63 0.10
CA LYS A 259 18.52 -1.50 -0.42
C LYS A 259 18.52 -1.62 -1.94
N THR A 260 17.38 -1.81 -2.55
CA THR A 260 17.27 -2.08 -3.98
C THR A 260 16.49 -0.97 -4.66
N GLU A 261 17.01 -0.53 -5.81
CA GLU A 261 16.37 0.46 -6.68
C GLU A 261 16.57 0.03 -8.12
N HIS A 262 15.54 0.13 -8.93
CA HIS A 262 15.62 -0.15 -10.35
C HIS A 262 14.47 0.54 -11.11
N ASN A 263 14.57 0.51 -12.45
CA ASN A 263 13.48 0.90 -13.32
C ASN A 263 12.41 -0.20 -13.36
N GLU A 264 11.14 0.21 -13.41
CA GLU A 264 10.01 -0.66 -13.67
C GLU A 264 9.61 -0.68 -15.15
N VAL A 265 8.59 -1.49 -15.51
CA VAL A 265 8.24 -1.75 -16.91
C VAL A 265 7.70 -0.51 -17.61
N ALA A 266 6.84 0.27 -16.95
CA ALA A 266 6.31 1.48 -17.58
C ALA A 266 7.38 2.58 -17.67
N PRO A 267 7.40 3.36 -18.76
CA PRO A 267 8.26 4.55 -18.82
C PRO A 267 8.02 5.47 -17.62
N ALA A 268 9.10 6.04 -17.07
CA ALA A 268 9.11 6.87 -15.87
C ALA A 268 8.71 6.16 -14.56
N GLN A 269 8.56 4.84 -14.56
CA GLN A 269 8.26 4.05 -13.36
C GLN A 269 9.53 3.44 -12.74
N HIS A 270 9.58 3.42 -11.42
CA HIS A 270 10.72 2.93 -10.62
C HIS A 270 10.22 2.21 -9.39
N GLU A 271 11.11 1.43 -8.76
CA GLU A 271 10.85 0.73 -7.51
C GLU A 271 11.96 0.96 -6.48
N LEU A 272 11.58 0.99 -5.21
CA LEU A 272 12.46 0.92 -4.05
C LEU A 272 12.04 -0.23 -3.15
N ALA A 273 12.96 -1.15 -2.85
CA ALA A 273 12.72 -2.26 -1.95
C ALA A 273 13.61 -2.17 -0.70
N PRO A 274 13.02 -2.05 0.51
CA PRO A 274 13.76 -2.08 1.76
C PRO A 274 13.99 -3.52 2.25
N ILE A 275 14.97 -3.70 3.14
CA ILE A 275 15.06 -4.90 3.95
C ILE A 275 13.89 -4.88 4.97
N TYR A 276 13.29 -6.04 5.21
CA TYR A 276 12.17 -6.21 6.13
C TYR A 276 12.52 -5.84 7.58
N THR A 277 11.50 -5.43 8.32
CA THR A 277 11.54 -5.23 9.77
C THR A 277 10.21 -5.67 10.41
N THR A 278 10.04 -5.46 11.72
CA THR A 278 8.74 -5.76 12.38
C THR A 278 7.61 -4.98 11.72
N THR A 279 6.44 -5.58 11.60
CA THR A 279 5.31 -5.01 10.83
C THR A 279 4.95 -3.59 11.27
N ASN A 280 4.98 -3.29 12.57
CA ASN A 280 4.73 -1.95 13.09
C ASN A 280 5.75 -0.93 12.57
N ARG A 281 7.05 -1.23 12.68
CA ARG A 281 8.12 -0.34 12.18
C ARG A 281 8.09 -0.23 10.66
N ALA A 282 7.88 -1.33 9.96
CA ALA A 282 7.78 -1.33 8.50
C ALA A 282 6.64 -0.41 8.02
N THR A 283 5.52 -0.39 8.74
CA THR A 283 4.38 0.48 8.45
C THR A 283 4.74 1.95 8.63
N ASP A 284 5.35 2.32 9.75
CA ASP A 284 5.79 3.70 9.99
C ASP A 284 6.87 4.11 8.98
N GLN A 285 7.85 3.25 8.72
CA GLN A 285 8.92 3.49 7.75
C GLN A 285 8.39 3.64 6.32
N ASN A 286 7.38 2.87 5.91
CA ASN A 286 6.79 3.01 4.58
C ASN A 286 6.04 4.34 4.42
N GLN A 287 5.28 4.79 5.44
CA GLN A 287 4.64 6.11 5.43
C GLN A 287 5.68 7.23 5.29
N LEU A 288 6.77 7.12 6.05
CA LEU A 288 7.86 8.09 6.00
C LEU A 288 8.60 8.04 4.65
N THR A 289 8.81 6.84 4.09
CA THR A 289 9.42 6.66 2.75
C THR A 289 8.61 7.39 1.68
N MET A 290 7.29 7.22 1.66
CA MET A 290 6.42 7.91 0.69
C MET A 290 6.53 9.44 0.79
N GLU A 291 6.54 10.00 2.00
CA GLU A 291 6.71 11.43 2.23
C GLU A 291 8.08 11.92 1.74
N ILE A 292 9.16 11.20 2.10
CA ILE A 292 10.52 11.58 1.71
C ILE A 292 10.72 11.49 0.19
N MET A 293 10.16 10.47 -0.48
CA MET A 293 10.16 10.37 -1.95
C MET A 293 9.60 11.63 -2.61
N GLN A 294 8.43 12.09 -2.16
CA GLN A 294 7.80 13.31 -2.70
C GLN A 294 8.65 14.56 -2.44
N ARG A 295 9.21 14.68 -1.25
CA ARG A 295 10.08 15.84 -0.87
C ARG A 295 11.36 15.87 -1.66
N VAL A 296 12.03 14.73 -1.82
CA VAL A 296 13.29 14.65 -2.59
C VAL A 296 13.01 14.86 -4.08
N ALA A 297 11.97 14.27 -4.64
CA ALA A 297 11.57 14.51 -6.03
C ALA A 297 11.40 16.01 -6.33
N ALA A 298 10.72 16.74 -5.43
CA ALA A 298 10.52 18.18 -5.58
C ALA A 298 11.83 18.98 -5.63
N LYS A 299 12.86 18.59 -4.86
CA LYS A 299 14.19 19.21 -4.91
C LYS A 299 14.90 19.00 -6.26
N HIS A 300 14.66 17.86 -6.90
CA HIS A 300 15.21 17.53 -8.22
C HIS A 300 14.33 18.03 -9.38
N GLY A 301 13.34 18.92 -9.12
CA GLY A 301 12.43 19.44 -10.12
C GLY A 301 11.52 18.38 -10.74
N MET A 302 11.23 17.32 -9.98
CA MET A 302 10.33 16.23 -10.36
C MET A 302 9.17 16.12 -9.37
N VAL A 303 8.15 15.35 -9.75
CA VAL A 303 7.06 14.94 -8.87
C VAL A 303 7.03 13.42 -8.81
N CYS A 304 7.00 12.89 -7.59
CA CYS A 304 6.81 11.47 -7.34
C CYS A 304 5.30 11.18 -7.24
N LEU A 305 4.77 10.43 -8.21
CA LEU A 305 3.38 9.99 -8.23
C LEU A 305 3.28 8.63 -7.55
N LEU A 306 2.47 8.59 -6.50
CA LEU A 306 2.20 7.36 -5.72
C LEU A 306 0.80 6.79 -6.03
N HIS A 307 0.05 7.39 -6.95
CA HIS A 307 -1.23 6.84 -7.38
C HIS A 307 -1.02 5.47 -8.06
N GLU A 308 -1.95 4.55 -7.87
CA GLU A 308 -1.86 3.17 -8.37
C GLU A 308 -1.89 3.07 -9.89
N LYS A 309 -2.56 4.01 -10.57
CA LYS A 309 -2.70 4.05 -12.03
C LYS A 309 -2.64 5.48 -12.55
N PRO A 310 -1.47 6.16 -12.51
CA PRO A 310 -1.38 7.54 -12.96
C PRO A 310 -1.58 7.67 -14.47
N PHE A 311 -1.27 6.64 -15.25
CA PHE A 311 -1.40 6.61 -16.70
C PHE A 311 -2.15 5.36 -17.15
N ALA A 312 -3.17 5.53 -18.00
CA ALA A 312 -3.86 4.41 -18.61
C ALA A 312 -3.00 3.74 -19.69
N GLY A 313 -3.16 2.44 -19.91
CA GLY A 313 -2.50 1.71 -21.00
C GLY A 313 -1.05 1.29 -20.72
N VAL A 314 -0.47 1.64 -19.57
CA VAL A 314 0.85 1.17 -19.09
C VAL A 314 0.71 0.54 -17.70
N ASN A 315 1.76 -0.10 -17.19
CA ASN A 315 1.74 -0.68 -15.83
C ASN A 315 1.33 0.36 -14.78
N GLY A 316 0.61 -0.10 -13.77
CA GLY A 316 0.33 0.65 -12.56
C GLY A 316 1.38 0.37 -11.47
N SER A 317 1.30 1.11 -10.36
CA SER A 317 2.20 0.97 -9.21
C SER A 317 1.52 0.34 -8.02
N GLY A 318 2.18 -0.62 -7.40
CA GLY A 318 1.74 -1.30 -6.19
C GLY A 318 2.79 -1.29 -5.08
N LYS A 319 2.50 -2.12 -4.05
CA LYS A 319 3.43 -2.50 -3.00
C LYS A 319 3.35 -4.00 -2.83
N HIS A 320 4.44 -4.70 -3.11
CA HIS A 320 4.51 -6.12 -2.78
C HIS A 320 4.82 -6.25 -1.29
N ASN A 321 3.86 -6.75 -0.53
CA ASN A 321 3.95 -6.86 0.92
C ASN A 321 4.53 -8.22 1.30
N ASN A 322 5.85 -8.29 1.45
CA ASN A 322 6.59 -9.50 1.83
C ASN A 322 6.42 -9.75 3.32
N TRP A 323 5.52 -10.67 3.69
CA TRP A 323 5.13 -10.96 5.06
C TRP A 323 5.68 -12.31 5.53
N SER A 324 6.21 -12.36 6.75
CA SER A 324 6.70 -13.59 7.40
C SER A 324 6.54 -13.53 8.92
N LEU A 325 6.82 -14.66 9.60
CA LEU A 325 6.75 -14.79 11.06
C LEU A 325 8.10 -15.23 11.62
N SER A 326 8.57 -14.57 12.67
CA SER A 326 9.82 -14.92 13.32
C SER A 326 9.68 -14.95 14.84
N THR A 327 10.38 -15.88 15.47
CA THR A 327 10.51 -15.96 16.93
C THR A 327 11.55 -14.97 17.44
N ASP A 328 11.50 -14.64 18.74
CA ASP A 328 12.54 -13.87 19.43
C ASP A 328 13.89 -14.62 19.55
N THR A 329 13.91 -15.90 19.24
CA THR A 329 15.13 -16.73 19.12
C THR A 329 15.72 -16.72 17.71
N GLY A 330 15.11 -15.99 16.75
CA GLY A 330 15.61 -15.84 15.39
C GLY A 330 15.16 -16.89 14.39
N VAL A 331 14.23 -17.78 14.76
CA VAL A 331 13.68 -18.80 13.86
C VAL A 331 12.55 -18.21 13.02
N ASN A 332 12.64 -18.35 11.70
CA ASN A 332 11.53 -18.04 10.79
C ASN A 332 10.59 -19.23 10.68
N LEU A 333 9.32 -19.04 11.08
CA LEU A 333 8.30 -20.11 11.16
C LEU A 333 7.76 -20.52 9.77
N LEU A 334 8.02 -19.73 8.74
CA LEU A 334 7.69 -20.02 7.34
C LEU A 334 8.90 -20.51 6.54
N SER A 335 10.01 -20.86 7.21
CA SER A 335 11.16 -21.48 6.54
C SER A 335 10.95 -22.99 6.43
N PRO A 336 10.87 -23.55 5.20
CA PRO A 336 10.64 -24.99 5.00
C PRO A 336 11.81 -25.86 5.46
N GLY A 337 13.04 -25.33 5.52
CA GLY A 337 14.24 -26.08 5.78
C GLY A 337 14.70 -26.90 4.56
N GLU A 338 15.61 -27.85 4.79
CA GLU A 338 16.17 -28.73 3.74
C GLU A 338 15.17 -29.81 3.31
N THR A 339 14.30 -30.26 4.22
CA THR A 339 13.30 -31.30 4.03
C THR A 339 11.92 -30.81 4.43
N PRO A 340 11.23 -30.03 3.56
CA PRO A 340 9.92 -29.43 3.89
C PRO A 340 8.86 -30.42 4.37
N HIS A 341 8.85 -31.64 3.80
CA HIS A 341 7.89 -32.71 4.10
C HIS A 341 8.08 -33.32 5.51
N GLU A 342 9.25 -33.17 6.11
CA GLU A 342 9.54 -33.63 7.49
C GLU A 342 9.37 -32.52 8.53
N ASN A 343 9.24 -31.26 8.09
CA ASN A 343 9.12 -30.10 8.98
C ASN A 343 7.66 -29.86 9.38
N ALA A 344 7.15 -30.65 10.32
CA ALA A 344 5.76 -30.60 10.77
C ALA A 344 5.35 -29.22 11.33
N GLN A 345 6.27 -28.51 12.01
CA GLN A 345 6.01 -27.15 12.49
C GLN A 345 5.78 -26.19 11.31
N PHE A 346 6.66 -26.20 10.31
CA PHE A 346 6.49 -25.40 9.10
C PHE A 346 5.17 -25.71 8.39
N LEU A 347 4.86 -27.01 8.21
CA LEU A 347 3.65 -27.46 7.53
C LEU A 347 2.38 -27.00 8.25
N LEU A 348 2.38 -26.98 9.59
CA LEU A 348 1.25 -26.44 10.35
C LEU A 348 1.07 -24.93 10.15
N PHE A 349 2.15 -24.14 10.20
CA PHE A 349 2.08 -22.70 9.94
C PHE A 349 1.68 -22.40 8.48
N LEU A 350 2.17 -23.19 7.53
CA LEU A 350 1.76 -23.11 6.12
C LEU A 350 0.27 -23.38 5.96
N ALA A 351 -0.23 -24.47 6.56
CA ALA A 351 -1.66 -24.81 6.54
C ALA A 351 -2.52 -23.72 7.18
N ALA A 352 -2.05 -23.12 8.28
CA ALA A 352 -2.75 -22.00 8.93
C ALA A 352 -2.86 -20.76 8.04
N VAL A 353 -1.83 -20.44 7.25
CA VAL A 353 -1.89 -19.34 6.27
C VAL A 353 -2.82 -19.69 5.13
N ILE A 354 -2.78 -20.90 4.59
CA ILE A 354 -3.67 -21.34 3.50
C ILE A 354 -5.14 -21.23 3.94
N GLN A 355 -5.48 -21.75 5.10
CA GLN A 355 -6.83 -21.64 5.66
C GLN A 355 -7.22 -20.18 5.89
N ALA A 356 -6.35 -19.37 6.49
CA ALA A 356 -6.61 -17.96 6.78
C ALA A 356 -6.94 -17.18 5.51
N VAL A 357 -6.17 -17.38 4.44
CA VAL A 357 -6.36 -16.69 3.16
C VAL A 357 -7.64 -17.16 2.47
N ASP A 358 -7.94 -18.46 2.49
CA ASP A 358 -9.18 -18.99 1.90
C ASP A 358 -10.41 -18.54 2.69
N ASP A 359 -10.40 -18.67 3.99
CA ASP A 359 -11.54 -18.33 4.85
C ASP A 359 -11.86 -16.82 4.84
N TYR A 360 -10.83 -15.97 4.74
CA TYR A 360 -10.95 -14.52 4.89
C TYR A 360 -10.51 -13.75 3.64
N GLN A 361 -10.58 -14.38 2.46
CA GLN A 361 -10.23 -13.75 1.18
C GLN A 361 -10.96 -12.42 0.94
N GLY A 362 -12.23 -12.30 1.35
CA GLY A 362 -13.00 -11.07 1.27
C GLY A 362 -12.43 -9.94 2.11
N LEU A 363 -11.99 -10.22 3.35
CA LEU A 363 -11.30 -9.23 4.20
C LEU A 363 -9.96 -8.80 3.62
N LEU A 364 -9.19 -9.74 3.08
CA LEU A 364 -7.92 -9.41 2.43
C LEU A 364 -8.15 -8.51 1.20
N ARG A 365 -9.19 -8.78 0.40
CA ARG A 365 -9.54 -7.90 -0.73
C ARG A 365 -10.04 -6.54 -0.25
N ALA A 366 -10.88 -6.48 0.80
CA ALA A 366 -11.34 -5.23 1.39
C ALA A 366 -10.18 -4.38 1.93
N SER A 367 -9.15 -5.01 2.50
CA SER A 367 -7.99 -4.31 3.06
C SER A 367 -7.16 -3.50 2.07
N VAL A 368 -7.32 -3.78 0.77
CA VAL A 368 -6.60 -3.14 -0.34
C VAL A 368 -7.55 -2.43 -1.31
N ALA A 369 -8.83 -2.31 -0.94
CA ALA A 369 -9.86 -1.69 -1.77
C ALA A 369 -9.80 -0.17 -1.68
N THR A 370 -9.48 0.47 -2.80
CA THR A 370 -9.51 1.93 -2.99
C THR A 370 -9.85 2.25 -4.45
N ALA A 371 -10.37 3.43 -4.72
CA ALA A 371 -10.67 3.88 -6.09
C ALA A 371 -9.44 3.76 -7.00
N GLY A 372 -8.26 4.17 -6.54
CA GLY A 372 -7.01 4.06 -7.28
C GLY A 372 -6.63 2.62 -7.62
N ASN A 373 -6.74 1.73 -6.63
CA ASN A 373 -6.36 0.32 -6.81
C ASN A 373 -7.35 -0.47 -7.69
N ASP A 374 -8.63 -0.06 -7.74
CA ASP A 374 -9.62 -0.63 -8.66
C ASP A 374 -9.23 -0.40 -10.14
N HIS A 375 -8.51 0.67 -10.45
CA HIS A 375 -7.97 0.93 -11.79
C HIS A 375 -6.72 0.10 -12.13
N ARG A 376 -6.01 -0.39 -11.11
CA ARG A 376 -4.75 -1.14 -11.27
C ARG A 376 -4.99 -2.64 -11.39
N LEU A 377 -5.84 -3.23 -10.55
CA LEU A 377 -5.99 -4.69 -10.44
C LEU A 377 -6.49 -5.34 -11.75
N GLY A 378 -5.90 -6.50 -12.06
CA GLY A 378 -6.34 -7.36 -13.15
C GLY A 378 -5.67 -7.14 -14.51
N ALA A 379 -4.65 -6.27 -14.60
CA ALA A 379 -3.91 -6.03 -15.84
C ALA A 379 -2.49 -5.51 -15.58
N ASN A 380 -1.58 -5.71 -16.53
CA ASN A 380 -0.24 -5.09 -16.54
C ASN A 380 0.53 -5.35 -15.23
N GLU A 381 0.79 -6.61 -14.92
CA GLU A 381 1.51 -7.11 -13.72
C GLU A 381 0.77 -6.94 -12.37
N ALA A 382 -0.37 -6.28 -12.32
CA ALA A 382 -1.21 -6.25 -11.15
C ALA A 382 -2.06 -7.54 -11.06
N PRO A 383 -2.16 -8.20 -9.89
CA PRO A 383 -2.91 -9.44 -9.75
C PRO A 383 -4.41 -9.23 -9.98
N PRO A 384 -5.15 -10.28 -10.36
CA PRO A 384 -6.61 -10.22 -10.46
C PRO A 384 -7.27 -10.02 -9.09
N ALA A 385 -8.55 -9.61 -9.09
CA ALA A 385 -9.31 -9.44 -7.87
C ALA A 385 -9.61 -10.76 -7.12
N VAL A 386 -9.56 -11.89 -7.81
CA VAL A 386 -9.67 -13.22 -7.21
C VAL A 386 -8.38 -13.57 -6.49
N ILE A 387 -8.45 -13.78 -5.19
CA ILE A 387 -7.28 -14.18 -4.39
C ILE A 387 -7.03 -15.68 -4.58
N SER A 388 -5.81 -16.03 -4.97
CA SER A 388 -5.28 -17.40 -5.00
C SER A 388 -3.87 -17.42 -4.43
N ILE A 389 -3.42 -18.60 -3.99
CA ILE A 389 -2.10 -18.82 -3.41
C ILE A 389 -1.22 -19.57 -4.41
N PHE A 390 -0.06 -19.02 -4.72
CA PHE A 390 1.01 -19.72 -5.42
C PHE A 390 1.97 -20.35 -4.41
N LEU A 391 2.23 -21.65 -4.53
CA LEU A 391 3.18 -22.39 -3.67
C LEU A 391 4.39 -22.94 -4.42
N GLY A 392 4.29 -23.08 -5.75
CA GLY A 392 5.25 -23.79 -6.58
C GLY A 392 5.09 -25.31 -6.53
N ASP A 393 5.84 -25.99 -7.40
CA ASP A 393 5.67 -27.42 -7.66
C ASP A 393 6.05 -28.28 -6.46
N GLU A 394 7.13 -27.96 -5.75
CA GLU A 394 7.65 -28.75 -4.64
C GLU A 394 6.68 -28.80 -3.45
N LEU A 395 6.23 -27.62 -2.97
CA LEU A 395 5.30 -27.58 -1.85
C LEU A 395 3.93 -28.14 -2.24
N THR A 396 3.48 -27.94 -3.48
CA THR A 396 2.23 -28.54 -3.95
C THR A 396 2.32 -30.07 -3.90
N ALA A 397 3.42 -30.65 -4.36
CA ALA A 397 3.62 -32.09 -4.32
C ALA A 397 3.72 -32.62 -2.87
N VAL A 398 4.30 -31.87 -1.94
CA VAL A 398 4.32 -32.22 -0.51
C VAL A 398 2.88 -32.24 0.05
N LEU A 399 2.07 -31.22 -0.26
CA LEU A 399 0.69 -31.13 0.21
C LEU A 399 -0.19 -32.25 -0.40
N ASP A 400 -0.01 -32.58 -1.68
CA ASP A 400 -0.71 -33.69 -2.33
C ASP A 400 -0.34 -35.05 -1.69
N ALA A 401 0.93 -35.24 -1.34
CA ALA A 401 1.38 -36.45 -0.65
C ALA A 401 0.75 -36.58 0.75
N ILE A 402 0.62 -35.49 1.50
CA ILE A 402 -0.06 -35.44 2.80
C ILE A 402 -1.56 -35.77 2.64
N GLU A 403 -2.21 -35.17 1.65
CA GLU A 403 -3.64 -35.40 1.39
C GLU A 403 -3.95 -36.85 1.08
N THR A 404 -3.08 -37.51 0.30
CA THR A 404 -3.28 -38.90 -0.16
C THR A 404 -2.62 -39.96 0.71
N ASP A 405 -2.00 -39.60 1.82
CA ASP A 405 -1.17 -40.46 2.68
C ASP A 405 -0.10 -41.22 1.88
N SER A 406 0.46 -40.61 0.86
CA SER A 406 1.49 -41.19 0.01
C SER A 406 2.88 -40.70 0.40
N ALA A 407 3.90 -41.52 0.11
CA ALA A 407 5.27 -41.11 0.34
C ALA A 407 5.65 -39.99 -0.65
N TYR A 408 6.16 -38.86 -0.13
CA TYR A 408 6.73 -37.81 -0.97
C TYR A 408 8.05 -38.29 -1.58
N VAL A 409 8.13 -38.28 -2.90
CA VAL A 409 9.36 -38.56 -3.64
C VAL A 409 9.96 -37.21 -4.04
N GLY A 410 11.01 -36.79 -3.34
CA GLY A 410 11.63 -35.47 -3.54
C GLY A 410 12.05 -35.21 -5.00
N ALA A 411 11.88 -33.99 -5.44
CA ALA A 411 12.39 -33.55 -6.74
C ALA A 411 13.94 -33.43 -6.67
N GLU A 412 14.64 -34.05 -7.63
CA GLU A 412 16.11 -33.84 -7.74
C GLU A 412 16.41 -32.35 -7.93
N LYS A 413 17.23 -31.78 -7.03
CA LYS A 413 17.75 -30.40 -7.17
C LYS A 413 18.62 -30.31 -8.42
N LYS A 414 18.05 -29.85 -9.55
CA LYS A 414 18.76 -29.73 -10.83
C LYS A 414 19.81 -28.62 -10.75
N LYS A 415 21.07 -28.97 -11.03
CA LYS A 415 22.12 -27.99 -11.24
C LYS A 415 21.97 -27.33 -12.62
N MET A 416 21.90 -26.02 -12.64
CA MET A 416 21.85 -25.24 -13.88
C MET A 416 23.27 -25.16 -14.49
N LYS A 417 23.38 -25.56 -15.78
CA LYS A 417 24.59 -25.39 -16.59
C LYS A 417 24.23 -24.43 -17.73
N LEU A 418 24.91 -23.29 -17.77
CA LEU A 418 24.69 -22.29 -18.83
C LEU A 418 25.43 -22.60 -20.14
N GLY A 419 26.17 -23.73 -20.20
CA GLY A 419 26.84 -24.18 -21.40
C GLY A 419 28.19 -23.49 -21.66
N VAL A 420 28.65 -22.64 -20.74
CA VAL A 420 29.93 -21.93 -20.79
C VAL A 420 30.76 -22.30 -19.57
N ASP A 421 31.97 -22.78 -19.74
CA ASP A 421 32.81 -23.33 -18.66
C ASP A 421 33.25 -22.32 -17.60
N VAL A 422 33.39 -21.03 -17.96
CA VAL A 422 33.76 -19.96 -17.03
C VAL A 422 32.61 -19.49 -16.14
N LEU A 423 31.35 -19.86 -16.45
CA LEU A 423 30.21 -19.48 -15.67
C LEU A 423 29.97 -20.45 -14.51
N PRO A 424 29.72 -19.94 -13.29
CA PRO A 424 29.47 -20.78 -12.14
C PRO A 424 28.23 -21.65 -12.33
N ARG A 425 28.29 -22.88 -11.84
CA ARG A 425 27.14 -23.78 -11.75
C ARG A 425 26.43 -23.50 -10.44
N PHE A 426 25.11 -23.30 -10.50
CA PHE A 426 24.29 -23.08 -9.32
C PHE A 426 23.08 -24.01 -9.30
N ILE A 427 22.54 -24.24 -8.12
CA ILE A 427 21.31 -25.03 -7.93
C ILE A 427 20.14 -24.15 -8.35
N ARG A 428 19.27 -24.66 -9.23
CA ARG A 428 18.03 -23.99 -9.59
C ARG A 428 17.10 -23.98 -8.36
N ASP A 429 16.50 -22.81 -8.05
CA ASP A 429 15.43 -22.73 -7.09
C ASP A 429 14.25 -23.61 -7.51
N THR A 430 13.63 -24.28 -6.56
CA THR A 430 12.48 -25.14 -6.80
C THR A 430 11.17 -24.35 -6.96
N THR A 431 11.17 -23.09 -6.53
CA THR A 431 10.05 -22.15 -6.67
C THR A 431 10.40 -21.02 -7.62
N ASP A 432 9.55 -20.77 -8.62
CA ASP A 432 9.57 -19.54 -9.42
C ASP A 432 8.65 -18.50 -8.78
N ARG A 433 8.85 -17.22 -9.09
CA ARG A 433 7.92 -16.15 -8.73
C ARG A 433 6.79 -16.12 -9.75
N ASN A 434 5.57 -16.47 -9.37
CA ASN A 434 4.42 -16.29 -10.24
C ASN A 434 3.97 -14.83 -10.21
N ARG A 435 4.33 -14.06 -11.23
CA ARG A 435 4.05 -12.62 -11.34
C ARG A 435 2.54 -12.30 -11.37
N THR A 436 1.69 -13.28 -11.68
CA THR A 436 0.25 -13.10 -11.78
C THR A 436 -0.50 -13.51 -10.51
N SER A 437 0.18 -14.12 -9.53
CA SER A 437 -0.44 -14.56 -8.28
C SER A 437 -0.64 -13.39 -7.31
N PRO A 438 -1.83 -13.22 -6.74
CA PRO A 438 -2.08 -12.21 -5.73
C PRO A 438 -1.42 -12.49 -4.39
N PHE A 439 -1.15 -13.76 -4.07
CA PHE A 439 -0.52 -14.20 -2.83
C PHE A 439 0.44 -15.35 -3.11
N ALA A 440 1.74 -15.09 -3.09
CA ALA A 440 2.76 -16.04 -3.50
C ALA A 440 3.72 -16.42 -2.37
N PHE A 441 4.00 -17.71 -2.20
CA PHE A 441 5.08 -18.18 -1.33
C PHE A 441 6.43 -18.05 -2.04
N THR A 442 7.38 -17.35 -1.44
CA THR A 442 8.69 -17.05 -2.04
C THR A 442 9.84 -17.52 -1.13
N GLY A 443 9.83 -18.81 -0.78
CA GLY A 443 10.89 -19.50 -0.08
C GLY A 443 10.78 -19.51 1.45
N ASN A 444 10.53 -18.38 2.11
CA ASN A 444 10.36 -18.29 3.56
C ASN A 444 9.41 -17.17 4.00
N LYS A 445 8.60 -16.70 3.08
CA LYS A 445 7.64 -15.60 3.27
C LYS A 445 6.54 -15.68 2.23
N PHE A 446 5.44 -15.00 2.48
CA PHE A 446 4.39 -14.75 1.51
C PHE A 446 4.47 -13.32 1.00
N GLU A 447 4.30 -13.15 -0.28
CA GLU A 447 4.24 -11.88 -0.97
C GLU A 447 2.77 -11.58 -1.34
N PHE A 448 2.16 -10.62 -0.65
CA PHE A 448 0.81 -10.14 -0.96
C PHE A 448 0.91 -8.94 -1.90
N ARG A 449 0.53 -9.16 -3.18
CA ARG A 449 0.82 -8.26 -4.31
C ARG A 449 -0.29 -7.27 -4.63
N MET A 450 -1.41 -7.34 -3.92
CA MET A 450 -2.60 -6.54 -4.25
C MET A 450 -2.58 -5.12 -3.69
N LEU A 451 -1.64 -4.75 -2.81
CA LEU A 451 -1.59 -3.43 -2.21
C LEU A 451 -1.29 -2.35 -3.26
N GLY A 452 -2.05 -1.26 -3.23
CA GLY A 452 -1.78 -0.09 -4.06
C GLY A 452 -0.59 0.73 -3.57
N SER A 453 0.08 1.43 -4.48
CA SER A 453 1.29 2.22 -4.18
C SER A 453 1.05 3.33 -3.15
N SER A 454 -0.11 3.98 -3.16
CA SER A 454 -0.46 5.04 -2.19
C SER A 454 -0.95 4.50 -0.85
N ASN A 455 -1.29 3.20 -0.76
CA ASN A 455 -1.94 2.64 0.42
C ASN A 455 -0.96 2.51 1.60
N SER A 456 -1.48 2.70 2.82
CA SER A 456 -0.79 2.22 4.02
C SER A 456 -0.82 0.69 4.04
N ILE A 457 0.32 0.07 4.35
CA ILE A 457 0.40 -1.38 4.49
C ILE A 457 -0.30 -1.90 5.76
N ALA A 458 -0.72 -1.02 6.67
CA ALA A 458 -1.36 -1.40 7.92
C ALA A 458 -2.60 -2.25 7.71
N CYS A 459 -3.53 -1.84 6.81
CA CYS A 459 -4.81 -2.52 6.64
C CYS A 459 -4.64 -3.98 6.19
N ALA A 460 -3.77 -4.23 5.20
CA ALA A 460 -3.49 -5.58 4.72
C ALA A 460 -2.88 -6.46 5.82
N ASN A 461 -1.92 -5.92 6.56
CA ASN A 461 -1.26 -6.66 7.64
C ASN A 461 -2.18 -6.88 8.85
N ILE A 462 -3.08 -5.96 9.19
CA ILE A 462 -4.11 -6.16 10.23
C ILE A 462 -4.95 -7.39 9.90
N MET A 463 -5.50 -7.44 8.68
CA MET A 463 -6.40 -8.52 8.28
C MET A 463 -5.67 -9.85 8.15
N LEU A 464 -4.47 -9.86 7.57
CA LEU A 464 -3.65 -11.07 7.44
C LEU A 464 -3.25 -11.62 8.82
N ASN A 465 -2.72 -10.78 9.72
CA ASN A 465 -2.35 -11.19 11.07
C ASN A 465 -3.54 -11.74 11.85
N ALA A 466 -4.71 -11.08 11.78
CA ALA A 466 -5.92 -11.51 12.48
C ALA A 466 -6.44 -12.85 11.95
N ALA A 467 -6.47 -13.02 10.63
CA ALA A 467 -6.92 -14.25 9.98
C ALA A 467 -6.00 -15.45 10.34
N VAL A 468 -4.68 -15.25 10.28
CA VAL A 468 -3.71 -16.30 10.67
C VAL A 468 -3.79 -16.59 12.17
N ALA A 469 -3.98 -15.56 13.02
CA ALA A 469 -4.21 -15.76 14.44
C ALA A 469 -5.46 -16.61 14.72
N GLN A 470 -6.52 -16.43 13.94
CA GLN A 470 -7.74 -17.23 14.05
C GLN A 470 -7.50 -18.69 13.67
N SER A 471 -6.81 -18.97 12.58
CA SER A 471 -6.47 -20.35 12.19
C SER A 471 -5.60 -21.02 13.25
N LEU A 472 -4.56 -20.34 13.74
CA LEU A 472 -3.70 -20.86 14.81
C LEU A 472 -4.47 -21.06 16.13
N LYS A 473 -5.47 -20.22 16.44
CA LYS A 473 -6.34 -20.42 17.59
C LYS A 473 -7.12 -21.73 17.49
N LEU A 474 -7.76 -21.97 16.34
CA LEU A 474 -8.52 -23.19 16.10
C LEU A 474 -7.63 -24.42 16.22
N TYR A 475 -6.42 -24.38 15.69
CA TYR A 475 -5.45 -25.46 15.79
C TYR A 475 -4.98 -25.70 17.21
N ALA A 476 -4.66 -24.64 17.94
CA ALA A 476 -4.26 -24.76 19.34
C ALA A 476 -5.40 -25.33 20.20
N ASP A 477 -6.64 -24.85 20.03
CA ASP A 477 -7.80 -25.32 20.77
C ASP A 477 -8.03 -26.84 20.59
N GLU A 478 -7.79 -27.38 19.39
CA GLU A 478 -7.90 -28.79 19.08
C GLU A 478 -6.71 -29.59 19.59
N LEU A 479 -5.49 -29.17 19.28
CA LEU A 479 -4.27 -29.91 19.60
C LEU A 479 -3.95 -29.94 21.11
N GLU A 480 -4.38 -28.91 21.87
CA GLU A 480 -4.25 -28.89 23.33
C GLU A 480 -5.11 -29.96 24.02
N GLN A 481 -6.14 -30.49 23.35
CA GLN A 481 -7.02 -31.54 23.87
C GLN A 481 -6.66 -32.95 23.34
N ALA A 482 -5.69 -33.05 22.44
CA ALA A 482 -5.34 -34.32 21.80
C ALA A 482 -4.57 -35.25 22.76
N GLU A 483 -4.97 -36.51 22.82
CA GLU A 483 -4.24 -37.57 23.57
C GLU A 483 -2.92 -37.95 22.87
N ASP A 484 -2.93 -37.99 21.52
CA ASP A 484 -1.75 -38.21 20.68
C ASP A 484 -1.54 -36.99 19.80
N PHE A 485 -0.59 -36.13 20.18
CA PHE A 485 -0.28 -34.89 19.47
C PHE A 485 0.13 -35.14 18.00
N ASN A 486 0.97 -36.14 17.73
CA ASN A 486 1.49 -36.37 16.37
C ASN A 486 0.39 -36.87 15.43
N ALA A 487 -0.46 -37.77 15.88
CA ALA A 487 -1.60 -38.26 15.11
C ALA A 487 -2.61 -37.15 14.85
N ALA A 488 -2.94 -36.35 15.87
CA ALA A 488 -3.85 -35.22 15.74
C ALA A 488 -3.30 -34.13 14.82
N LEU A 489 -2.00 -33.84 14.91
CA LEU A 489 -1.32 -32.87 14.05
C LEU A 489 -1.37 -33.28 12.56
N HIS A 490 -1.06 -34.56 12.27
CA HIS A 490 -1.11 -35.08 10.91
C HIS A 490 -2.54 -34.97 10.33
N GLU A 491 -3.53 -35.44 11.09
CA GLU A 491 -4.94 -35.37 10.65
C GLU A 491 -5.44 -33.94 10.49
N LEU A 492 -5.04 -33.02 11.38
CA LEU A 492 -5.36 -31.59 11.28
C LEU A 492 -4.81 -30.98 9.99
N ILE A 493 -3.53 -31.19 9.71
CA ILE A 493 -2.89 -30.67 8.49
C ILE A 493 -3.56 -31.25 7.25
N LYS A 494 -3.76 -32.58 7.19
CA LYS A 494 -4.41 -33.26 6.06
C LYS A 494 -5.80 -32.73 5.81
N ARG A 495 -6.65 -32.66 6.83
CA ARG A 495 -8.02 -32.14 6.73
C ARG A 495 -8.04 -30.68 6.28
N THR A 496 -7.15 -29.85 6.83
CA THR A 496 -7.05 -28.44 6.44
C THR A 496 -6.68 -28.29 4.97
N ILE A 497 -5.67 -29.01 4.52
CA ILE A 497 -5.25 -28.95 3.11
C ILE A 497 -6.39 -29.40 2.20
N THR A 498 -7.03 -30.54 2.51
CA THR A 498 -8.17 -31.05 1.73
C THR A 498 -9.31 -30.04 1.62
N ALA A 499 -9.63 -29.34 2.71
CA ALA A 499 -10.71 -28.34 2.74
C ALA A 499 -10.36 -27.04 1.99
N HIS A 500 -9.10 -26.60 2.03
CA HIS A 500 -8.70 -25.26 1.59
C HIS A 500 -7.80 -25.26 0.34
N LYS A 501 -7.42 -26.41 -0.24
CA LYS A 501 -6.61 -26.47 -1.46
C LYS A 501 -7.26 -25.79 -2.68
N ARG A 502 -8.55 -25.51 -2.62
CA ARG A 502 -9.29 -24.79 -3.68
C ARG A 502 -8.68 -23.42 -3.99
N ILE A 503 -8.00 -22.79 -3.04
CA ILE A 503 -7.37 -21.48 -3.22
C ILE A 503 -5.96 -21.57 -3.83
N ILE A 504 -5.35 -22.77 -3.86
CA ILE A 504 -4.01 -22.98 -4.42
C ILE A 504 -4.08 -23.01 -5.95
N PHE A 505 -3.28 -22.16 -6.59
CA PHE A 505 -3.18 -22.08 -8.03
C PHE A 505 -1.77 -21.66 -8.46
N ASN A 506 -1.10 -22.53 -9.25
CA ASN A 506 0.27 -22.28 -9.72
C ASN A 506 0.33 -21.80 -11.18
N GLY A 507 -0.82 -21.59 -11.84
CA GLY A 507 -0.91 -21.20 -13.23
C GLY A 507 -0.94 -19.69 -13.47
N ASN A 508 -1.34 -19.30 -14.69
CA ASN A 508 -1.50 -17.90 -15.10
C ASN A 508 -2.79 -17.29 -14.54
N GLY A 509 -2.67 -16.41 -13.55
CA GLY A 509 -3.79 -15.72 -12.88
C GLY A 509 -4.59 -14.77 -13.80
N TYR A 510 -4.04 -14.37 -14.95
CA TYR A 510 -4.74 -13.50 -15.92
C TYR A 510 -5.63 -14.25 -16.90
N ASP A 511 -5.57 -15.59 -16.92
CA ASP A 511 -6.38 -16.38 -17.84
C ASP A 511 -7.86 -16.31 -17.45
N ASP A 512 -8.73 -15.91 -18.38
CA ASP A 512 -10.18 -15.88 -18.20
C ASP A 512 -10.75 -17.26 -17.84
N THR A 513 -10.10 -18.34 -18.28
CA THR A 513 -10.49 -19.70 -17.91
C THR A 513 -10.26 -19.96 -16.43
N TRP A 514 -9.15 -19.43 -15.88
CA TRP A 514 -8.88 -19.47 -14.44
C TRP A 514 -9.92 -18.68 -13.66
N ILE A 515 -10.21 -17.44 -14.05
CA ILE A 515 -11.19 -16.61 -13.34
C ILE A 515 -12.56 -17.30 -13.28
N ARG A 516 -13.01 -17.93 -14.37
CA ARG A 516 -14.25 -18.72 -14.40
C ARG A 516 -14.15 -19.96 -13.51
N GLU A 517 -13.07 -20.73 -13.59
CA GLU A 517 -12.85 -21.89 -12.74
C GLU A 517 -12.87 -21.50 -11.25
N ALA A 518 -12.14 -20.45 -10.89
CA ALA A 518 -12.03 -19.96 -9.53
C ALA A 518 -13.40 -19.58 -8.95
N THR A 519 -14.22 -18.86 -9.71
CA THR A 519 -15.52 -18.38 -9.25
C THR A 519 -16.63 -19.43 -9.34
N GLU A 520 -16.76 -20.13 -10.47
CA GLU A 520 -17.89 -21.02 -10.74
C GLU A 520 -17.69 -22.44 -10.16
N LYS A 521 -16.45 -22.96 -10.15
CA LYS A 521 -16.16 -24.31 -9.67
C LYS A 521 -15.57 -24.35 -8.27
N ARG A 522 -14.65 -23.41 -7.95
CA ARG A 522 -13.95 -23.39 -6.66
C ARG A 522 -14.64 -22.50 -5.64
N GLY A 523 -15.62 -21.66 -6.04
CA GLY A 523 -16.37 -20.77 -5.14
C GLY A 523 -15.52 -19.68 -4.50
N LEU A 524 -14.45 -19.24 -5.18
CA LEU A 524 -13.63 -18.10 -4.75
C LEU A 524 -14.32 -16.77 -5.08
N LEU A 525 -14.07 -15.76 -4.28
CA LEU A 525 -14.67 -14.43 -4.46
C LEU A 525 -13.96 -13.64 -5.56
N ASN A 526 -14.74 -12.96 -6.41
CA ASN A 526 -14.25 -12.02 -7.41
C ASN A 526 -14.82 -10.62 -7.12
N LEU A 527 -14.27 -9.95 -6.10
CA LEU A 527 -14.69 -8.62 -5.65
C LEU A 527 -13.89 -7.55 -6.44
N ARG A 528 -14.38 -7.23 -7.63
CA ARG A 528 -13.63 -6.41 -8.59
C ARG A 528 -13.45 -4.97 -8.17
N THR A 529 -14.45 -4.39 -7.50
CA THR A 529 -14.48 -2.97 -7.14
C THR A 529 -14.50 -2.76 -5.63
N THR A 530 -14.17 -1.56 -5.21
CA THR A 530 -14.25 -1.15 -3.80
C THR A 530 -15.66 -1.31 -3.21
N PRO A 531 -16.74 -0.88 -3.89
CA PRO A 531 -18.11 -1.14 -3.42
C PRO A 531 -18.46 -2.62 -3.26
N ASP A 532 -17.85 -3.52 -4.05
CA ASP A 532 -18.04 -4.96 -3.90
C ASP A 532 -17.29 -5.52 -2.68
N ALA A 533 -16.10 -4.98 -2.40
CA ALA A 533 -15.19 -5.52 -1.40
C ALA A 533 -15.46 -5.03 0.03
N ILE A 534 -15.77 -3.74 0.22
CA ILE A 534 -15.92 -3.14 1.55
C ILE A 534 -17.03 -3.79 2.39
N PRO A 535 -18.17 -4.25 1.83
CA PRO A 535 -19.19 -4.98 2.60
C PRO A 535 -18.68 -6.23 3.33
N GLU A 536 -17.56 -6.81 2.90
CA GLU A 536 -16.93 -7.94 3.60
C GLU A 536 -16.55 -7.60 5.05
N LEU A 537 -16.25 -6.33 5.36
CA LEU A 537 -15.94 -5.90 6.74
C LEU A 537 -17.09 -6.18 7.72
N LEU A 538 -18.34 -6.12 7.25
CA LEU A 538 -19.55 -6.26 8.08
C LEU A 538 -20.20 -7.65 8.01
N LYS A 539 -19.60 -8.62 7.31
CA LYS A 539 -20.12 -10.00 7.37
C LYS A 539 -19.97 -10.59 8.77
N ALA A 540 -21.00 -11.25 9.25
CA ALA A 540 -21.04 -11.80 10.62
C ALA A 540 -19.78 -12.61 10.98
N LYS A 541 -19.34 -13.53 10.11
CA LYS A 541 -18.10 -14.31 10.26
C LYS A 541 -16.87 -13.42 10.50
N ASN A 542 -16.76 -12.31 9.80
CA ASN A 542 -15.62 -11.41 9.85
C ASN A 542 -15.64 -10.53 11.10
N ILE A 543 -16.83 -10.03 11.49
CA ILE A 543 -17.03 -9.31 12.76
C ILE A 543 -16.67 -10.23 13.93
N GLU A 544 -17.20 -11.45 13.95
CA GLU A 544 -16.93 -12.44 15.01
C GLU A 544 -15.42 -12.70 15.14
N MET A 545 -14.73 -12.97 14.06
CA MET A 545 -13.29 -13.23 14.08
C MET A 545 -12.50 -12.03 14.63
N LEU A 546 -12.75 -10.83 14.08
CA LEU A 546 -11.99 -9.63 14.43
C LEU A 546 -12.24 -9.18 15.88
N THR A 547 -13.47 -9.39 16.40
CA THR A 547 -13.81 -9.08 17.78
C THR A 547 -13.30 -10.13 18.76
N ALA A 548 -13.38 -11.43 18.41
CA ALA A 548 -12.83 -12.51 19.21
C ALA A 548 -11.30 -12.41 19.37
N GLN A 549 -10.59 -12.00 18.33
CA GLN A 549 -9.16 -11.73 18.39
C GLN A 549 -8.81 -10.38 19.03
N LYS A 550 -9.82 -9.58 19.42
CA LYS A 550 -9.67 -8.23 20.01
C LYS A 550 -8.92 -7.24 19.13
N VAL A 551 -9.01 -7.39 17.82
CA VAL A 551 -8.39 -6.48 16.85
C VAL A 551 -9.25 -5.25 16.65
N TYR A 552 -10.55 -5.45 16.50
CA TYR A 552 -11.56 -4.39 16.39
C TYR A 552 -12.74 -4.64 17.31
N THR A 553 -13.41 -3.59 17.71
CA THR A 553 -14.80 -3.65 18.16
C THR A 553 -15.73 -3.60 16.94
N GLU A 554 -16.98 -4.04 17.09
CA GLU A 554 -17.97 -3.92 16.00
C GLU A 554 -18.19 -2.46 15.61
N ALA A 555 -18.21 -1.55 16.57
CA ALA A 555 -18.35 -0.11 16.32
C ALA A 555 -17.18 0.43 15.47
N GLU A 556 -15.94 0.02 15.78
CA GLU A 556 -14.77 0.38 14.98
C GLU A 556 -14.83 -0.17 13.55
N LEU A 557 -15.40 -1.37 13.32
CA LEU A 557 -15.58 -1.94 11.99
C LEU A 557 -16.64 -1.19 11.18
N ARG A 558 -17.79 -0.85 11.79
CA ARG A 558 -18.82 -0.06 11.15
C ARG A 558 -18.33 1.34 10.76
N SER A 559 -17.55 1.97 11.64
CA SER A 559 -16.90 3.25 11.35
C SER A 559 -15.99 3.16 10.12
N ARG A 560 -15.19 2.10 10.01
CA ARG A 560 -14.28 1.93 8.87
C ARG A 560 -15.00 1.65 7.57
N TYR A 561 -16.09 0.88 7.63
CA TYR A 561 -16.98 0.68 6.49
C TYR A 561 -17.47 2.02 5.91
N GLU A 562 -18.02 2.87 6.78
CA GLU A 562 -18.51 4.20 6.39
C GLU A 562 -17.39 5.06 5.79
N ILE A 563 -16.25 5.17 6.49
CA ILE A 563 -15.13 6.00 6.06
C ILE A 563 -14.54 5.53 4.73
N MET A 564 -14.42 4.22 4.52
CA MET A 564 -13.81 3.69 3.29
C MET A 564 -14.72 3.92 2.08
N LEU A 565 -16.03 3.72 2.21
CA LEU A 565 -16.98 4.02 1.15
C LEU A 565 -17.09 5.53 0.90
N GLU A 566 -17.10 6.34 1.96
CA GLU A 566 -17.13 7.79 1.83
C GLU A 566 -15.88 8.32 1.11
N ASN A 567 -14.70 7.79 1.44
CA ASN A 567 -13.45 8.14 0.74
C ASN A 567 -13.49 7.72 -0.74
N TYR A 568 -14.01 6.54 -1.06
CA TYR A 568 -14.22 6.10 -2.44
C TYR A 568 -15.12 7.09 -3.18
N CYS A 569 -16.28 7.42 -2.60
CA CYS A 569 -17.22 8.35 -3.20
C CYS A 569 -16.63 9.74 -3.42
N LYS A 570 -15.93 10.29 -2.43
CA LYS A 570 -15.29 11.60 -2.53
C LYS A 570 -14.20 11.62 -3.60
N THR A 571 -13.36 10.58 -3.66
CA THR A 571 -12.28 10.47 -4.64
C THR A 571 -12.84 10.48 -6.05
N VAL A 572 -13.77 9.59 -6.37
CA VAL A 572 -14.33 9.50 -7.73
C VAL A 572 -15.15 10.75 -8.08
N CYS A 573 -15.87 11.34 -7.12
CA CYS A 573 -16.59 12.59 -7.34
C CYS A 573 -15.65 13.76 -7.67
N ILE A 574 -14.48 13.86 -7.00
CA ILE A 574 -13.44 14.85 -7.33
C ILE A 574 -12.90 14.62 -8.75
N GLU A 575 -12.64 13.37 -9.11
CA GLU A 575 -12.20 13.00 -10.46
C GLU A 575 -13.25 13.40 -11.51
N ALA A 576 -14.51 13.05 -11.30
CA ALA A 576 -15.61 13.38 -12.21
C ALA A 576 -15.77 14.90 -12.40
N GLN A 577 -15.74 15.67 -11.30
CA GLN A 577 -15.79 17.14 -11.35
C GLN A 577 -14.58 17.73 -12.09
N THR A 578 -13.38 17.17 -11.86
CA THR A 578 -12.16 17.60 -12.54
C THR A 578 -12.24 17.31 -14.04
N MET A 579 -12.78 16.15 -14.44
CA MET A 579 -13.01 15.83 -15.85
C MET A 579 -13.96 16.81 -16.52
N SER A 580 -15.09 17.13 -15.90
CA SER A 580 -16.05 18.11 -16.43
C SER A 580 -15.40 19.49 -16.54
N ASP A 581 -14.68 19.97 -15.53
CA ASP A 581 -13.99 21.26 -15.54
C ASP A 581 -12.95 21.35 -16.66
N MET A 582 -12.10 20.32 -16.83
CA MET A 582 -11.10 20.27 -17.89
C MET A 582 -11.72 20.18 -19.28
N ALA A 583 -12.76 19.37 -19.46
CA ALA A 583 -13.46 19.24 -20.74
C ALA A 583 -14.03 20.59 -21.18
N ARG A 584 -14.75 21.28 -20.28
CA ARG A 584 -15.44 22.55 -20.60
C ARG A 584 -14.50 23.74 -20.72
N LYS A 585 -13.48 23.85 -19.89
CA LYS A 585 -12.63 25.05 -19.83
C LYS A 585 -11.32 24.94 -20.59
N GLN A 586 -10.90 23.73 -20.96
CA GLN A 586 -9.64 23.52 -21.64
C GLN A 586 -9.82 22.79 -22.97
N ILE A 587 -10.43 21.59 -23.01
CA ILE A 587 -10.49 20.77 -24.21
C ILE A 587 -11.44 21.37 -25.26
N LEU A 588 -12.70 21.60 -24.90
CA LEU A 588 -13.72 22.13 -25.82
C LEU A 588 -13.27 23.47 -26.46
N PRO A 589 -12.80 24.48 -25.71
CA PRO A 589 -12.30 25.71 -26.31
C PRO A 589 -11.12 25.51 -27.25
N ALA A 590 -10.15 24.67 -26.88
CA ALA A 590 -8.96 24.41 -27.69
C ALA A 590 -9.31 23.74 -29.03
N VAL A 591 -10.13 22.69 -28.99
CA VAL A 591 -10.55 21.94 -30.18
C VAL A 591 -11.42 22.81 -31.12
N ALA A 592 -12.35 23.58 -30.54
CA ALA A 592 -13.20 24.50 -31.31
C ALA A 592 -12.38 25.62 -31.99
N HIS A 593 -11.40 26.19 -31.26
CA HIS A 593 -10.49 27.18 -31.84
C HIS A 593 -9.66 26.61 -32.99
N TYR A 594 -9.07 25.42 -32.78
CA TYR A 594 -8.29 24.77 -33.82
C TYR A 594 -9.14 24.44 -35.05
N ALA A 595 -10.36 23.95 -34.87
CA ALA A 595 -11.30 23.71 -35.98
C ALA A 595 -11.59 25.02 -36.78
N ALA A 596 -11.80 26.14 -36.07
CA ALA A 596 -12.01 27.46 -36.71
C ALA A 596 -10.77 27.95 -37.45
N ASP A 597 -9.56 27.73 -36.95
CA ASP A 597 -8.30 28.09 -37.62
C ASP A 597 -8.14 27.30 -38.92
N VAL A 598 -8.32 25.98 -38.89
CA VAL A 598 -8.27 25.12 -40.08
C VAL A 598 -9.34 25.53 -41.11
N ALA A 599 -10.53 25.92 -40.67
CA ALA A 599 -11.58 26.41 -41.57
C ALA A 599 -11.20 27.77 -42.22
N ARG A 600 -10.59 28.71 -41.47
CA ARG A 600 -10.07 29.97 -42.01
C ARG A 600 -8.96 29.74 -43.02
N ASP A 601 -8.05 28.81 -42.78
CA ASP A 601 -6.98 28.45 -43.71
C ASP A 601 -7.54 27.90 -45.03
N ALA A 602 -8.55 27.05 -44.97
CA ALA A 602 -9.24 26.55 -46.14
C ALA A 602 -9.92 27.68 -46.95
N ALA A 603 -10.60 28.59 -46.26
CA ALA A 603 -11.24 29.77 -46.89
C ALA A 603 -10.19 30.70 -47.55
N GLY A 604 -9.06 30.93 -46.88
CA GLY A 604 -7.94 31.72 -47.42
C GLY A 604 -7.34 31.09 -48.69
N LYS A 605 -7.14 29.78 -48.73
CA LYS A 605 -6.68 29.05 -49.93
C LYS A 605 -7.66 29.19 -51.09
N LYS A 606 -8.97 29.07 -50.85
CA LYS A 606 -10.02 29.23 -51.84
C LYS A 606 -10.15 30.65 -52.35
N ALA A 607 -9.87 31.65 -51.50
CA ALA A 607 -9.85 33.05 -51.92
C ALA A 607 -8.68 33.40 -52.85
N LEU A 608 -7.54 32.70 -52.73
CA LEU A 608 -6.42 32.84 -53.67
C LEU A 608 -6.71 32.20 -55.02
N ASP A 609 -7.21 30.99 -55.05
CA ASP A 609 -7.60 30.24 -56.24
C ASP A 609 -8.65 29.18 -55.88
N THR A 610 -9.81 29.21 -56.53
CA THR A 610 -10.89 28.25 -56.32
C THR A 610 -10.51 26.82 -56.71
N GLY A 611 -9.49 26.63 -57.56
CA GLY A 611 -8.94 25.33 -57.96
C GLY A 611 -8.11 24.64 -56.87
N ILE A 612 -7.61 25.36 -55.84
CA ILE A 612 -6.84 24.75 -54.77
C ILE A 612 -7.70 23.75 -53.97
N SER A 613 -7.22 22.53 -53.84
CA SER A 613 -7.92 21.50 -53.05
C SER A 613 -7.83 21.78 -51.54
N CYS A 614 -8.96 21.75 -50.84
CA CYS A 614 -9.05 21.83 -49.37
C CYS A 614 -9.71 20.60 -48.80
N GLY A 615 -9.50 19.42 -49.44
CA GLY A 615 -10.09 18.16 -49.01
C GLY A 615 -9.64 17.69 -47.63
N TYR A 616 -8.37 17.95 -47.27
CA TYR A 616 -7.84 17.67 -45.96
C TYR A 616 -8.51 18.51 -44.88
N GLU A 617 -8.51 19.82 -45.05
CA GLU A 617 -9.08 20.77 -44.09
C GLU A 617 -10.58 20.53 -43.89
N ALA A 618 -11.33 20.34 -44.99
CA ALA A 618 -12.76 20.03 -44.89
C ALA A 618 -13.06 18.74 -44.15
N LYS A 619 -12.24 17.71 -44.35
CA LYS A 619 -12.35 16.45 -43.64
C LYS A 619 -12.02 16.61 -42.15
N LEU A 620 -10.95 17.34 -41.84
CA LEU A 620 -10.49 17.57 -40.45
C LEU A 620 -11.51 18.40 -39.68
N VAL A 621 -12.00 19.50 -40.23
CA VAL A 621 -13.03 20.35 -39.59
C VAL A 621 -14.29 19.54 -39.27
N LYS A 622 -14.76 18.71 -40.21
CA LYS A 622 -15.91 17.82 -39.93
C LYS A 622 -15.69 16.91 -38.77
N LYS A 623 -14.50 16.27 -38.66
CA LYS A 623 -14.15 15.40 -37.55
C LYS A 623 -14.06 16.17 -36.23
N LEU A 624 -13.36 17.30 -36.21
CA LEU A 624 -13.23 18.15 -35.04
C LEU A 624 -14.58 18.65 -34.53
N THR A 625 -15.50 19.05 -35.42
CA THR A 625 -16.85 19.46 -35.04
C THR A 625 -17.63 18.31 -34.43
N ALA A 626 -17.62 17.12 -35.04
CA ALA A 626 -18.32 15.97 -34.54
C ALA A 626 -17.80 15.51 -33.14
N VAL A 627 -16.48 15.53 -32.95
CA VAL A 627 -15.91 15.14 -31.64
C VAL A 627 -16.16 16.23 -30.59
N THR A 628 -16.19 17.52 -30.96
CA THR A 628 -16.58 18.61 -30.06
C THR A 628 -18.02 18.42 -29.53
N GLU A 629 -18.98 18.17 -30.42
CA GLU A 629 -20.36 17.86 -30.05
C GLU A 629 -20.48 16.63 -29.16
N SER A 630 -19.68 15.59 -29.44
CA SER A 630 -19.62 14.38 -28.63
C SER A 630 -19.10 14.66 -27.22
N ILE A 631 -18.02 15.45 -27.07
CA ILE A 631 -17.46 15.85 -25.76
C ILE A 631 -18.48 16.66 -24.97
N ASP A 632 -19.13 17.64 -25.59
CA ASP A 632 -20.12 18.50 -24.93
C ASP A 632 -21.30 17.67 -24.38
N THR A 633 -21.88 16.83 -25.22
CA THR A 633 -23.00 15.93 -24.82
C THR A 633 -22.59 15.00 -23.68
N ARG A 634 -21.37 14.46 -23.68
CA ARG A 634 -20.90 13.55 -22.65
C ARG A 634 -20.53 14.29 -21.36
N ALA A 635 -20.05 15.52 -21.47
CA ALA A 635 -19.85 16.39 -20.31
C ALA A 635 -21.18 16.72 -19.61
N ASP A 636 -22.25 17.03 -20.40
CA ASP A 636 -23.60 17.24 -19.84
C ASP A 636 -24.13 15.97 -19.12
N ALA A 637 -23.93 14.78 -19.69
CA ALA A 637 -24.30 13.52 -19.08
C ALA A 637 -23.54 13.26 -17.75
N LEU A 638 -22.26 13.58 -17.73
CA LEU A 638 -21.44 13.46 -16.50
C LEU A 638 -21.89 14.48 -15.44
N ASP A 639 -22.18 15.72 -15.80
CA ASP A 639 -22.72 16.74 -14.88
C ASP A 639 -24.06 16.32 -14.29
N GLY A 640 -24.92 15.70 -15.12
CA GLY A 640 -26.18 15.10 -14.67
C GLY A 640 -25.97 13.99 -13.64
N ALA A 641 -24.99 13.11 -13.87
CA ALA A 641 -24.64 12.05 -12.93
C ALA A 641 -24.06 12.61 -11.62
N ILE A 642 -23.22 13.64 -11.68
CA ILE A 642 -22.69 14.34 -10.50
C ILE A 642 -23.83 15.00 -9.71
N ALA A 643 -24.78 15.63 -10.38
CA ALA A 643 -25.92 16.24 -9.72
C ALA A 643 -26.82 15.18 -9.03
N LYS A 644 -27.08 14.05 -9.68
CA LYS A 644 -27.83 12.93 -9.11
C LYS A 644 -27.11 12.35 -7.88
N PHE A 645 -25.82 12.11 -7.97
CA PHE A 645 -25.02 11.61 -6.84
C PHE A 645 -25.16 12.50 -5.58
N LYS A 646 -25.15 13.83 -5.74
CA LYS A 646 -25.30 14.77 -4.63
C LYS A 646 -26.65 14.71 -3.91
N THR A 647 -27.65 14.05 -4.48
CA THR A 647 -28.97 13.84 -3.84
C THR A 647 -29.04 12.55 -3.03
N LEU A 648 -28.05 11.66 -3.16
CA LEU A 648 -27.99 10.41 -2.43
C LEU A 648 -27.47 10.67 -1.01
N CYS A 649 -28.16 10.12 -0.01
CA CYS A 649 -27.80 10.31 1.39
C CYS A 649 -27.10 9.09 2.01
N ASP A 650 -27.36 7.90 1.47
CA ASP A 650 -26.71 6.65 1.92
C ASP A 650 -25.38 6.44 1.20
N VAL A 651 -24.33 6.17 1.97
CA VAL A 651 -22.96 6.02 1.42
C VAL A 651 -22.84 4.79 0.54
N THR A 652 -23.54 3.71 0.85
CA THR A 652 -23.53 2.46 0.08
C THR A 652 -24.25 2.65 -1.25
N GLU A 653 -25.43 3.32 -1.22
CA GLU A 653 -26.16 3.70 -2.43
C GLU A 653 -25.31 4.61 -3.33
N GLY A 654 -24.62 5.59 -2.73
CA GLY A 654 -23.72 6.49 -3.45
C GLY A 654 -22.55 5.75 -4.10
N ALA A 655 -21.90 4.82 -3.40
CA ALA A 655 -20.81 4.02 -3.92
C ALA A 655 -21.24 3.10 -5.06
N ASN A 656 -22.40 2.46 -4.94
CA ASN A 656 -22.96 1.63 -6.00
C ASN A 656 -23.35 2.46 -7.22
N PHE A 657 -23.96 3.62 -7.04
CA PHE A 657 -24.26 4.55 -8.13
C PHE A 657 -22.99 4.99 -8.90
N ILE A 658 -21.93 5.28 -8.18
CA ILE A 658 -20.64 5.62 -8.81
C ILE A 658 -20.14 4.46 -9.68
N ARG A 659 -20.13 3.23 -9.13
CA ARG A 659 -19.68 2.03 -9.85
C ARG A 659 -20.52 1.77 -11.11
N ASP A 660 -21.83 1.85 -10.99
CA ASP A 660 -22.77 1.39 -12.01
C ASP A 660 -23.07 2.44 -13.09
N GLU A 661 -23.06 3.74 -12.74
CA GLU A 661 -23.42 4.83 -13.65
C GLU A 661 -22.28 5.84 -13.88
N MET A 662 -21.72 6.47 -12.82
CA MET A 662 -20.80 7.60 -12.96
C MET A 662 -19.51 7.22 -13.70
N LEU A 663 -18.91 6.08 -13.38
CA LEU A 663 -17.68 5.62 -14.05
C LEU A 663 -17.87 5.39 -15.55
N SER A 664 -19.08 4.98 -15.98
CA SER A 664 -19.39 4.81 -17.40
C SER A 664 -19.43 6.14 -18.17
N HIS A 665 -19.98 7.19 -17.54
CA HIS A 665 -19.99 8.55 -18.10
C HIS A 665 -18.57 9.14 -18.17
N MET A 666 -17.76 8.93 -17.13
CA MET A 666 -16.35 9.35 -17.12
C MET A 666 -15.56 8.66 -18.24
N THR A 667 -15.75 7.36 -18.43
CA THR A 667 -15.10 6.58 -19.50
C THR A 667 -15.53 7.08 -20.87
N ALA A 668 -16.82 7.32 -21.07
CA ALA A 668 -17.34 7.82 -22.34
C ALA A 668 -16.79 9.21 -22.69
N LEU A 669 -16.72 10.12 -21.72
CA LEU A 669 -16.13 11.47 -21.92
C LEU A 669 -14.64 11.36 -22.26
N ARG A 670 -13.90 10.51 -21.54
CA ARG A 670 -12.48 10.26 -21.81
C ARG A 670 -12.24 9.80 -23.26
N VAL A 671 -12.98 8.80 -23.73
CA VAL A 671 -12.83 8.26 -25.09
C VAL A 671 -12.99 9.35 -26.13
N ALA A 672 -14.01 10.22 -26.01
CA ALA A 672 -14.22 11.32 -26.94
C ALA A 672 -13.11 12.40 -26.87
N ALA A 673 -12.63 12.72 -25.69
CA ALA A 673 -11.54 13.69 -25.51
C ALA A 673 -10.19 13.15 -26.00
N ASP A 674 -9.87 11.88 -25.75
CA ASP A 674 -8.66 11.22 -26.25
C ASP A 674 -8.67 11.12 -27.79
N GLU A 675 -9.85 10.93 -28.42
CA GLU A 675 -10.00 11.04 -29.89
C GLU A 675 -9.70 12.47 -30.36
N ALA A 676 -10.21 13.48 -29.68
CA ALA A 676 -9.96 14.88 -30.01
C ALA A 676 -8.47 15.23 -29.93
N GLU A 677 -7.74 14.70 -28.94
CA GLU A 677 -6.28 14.84 -28.82
C GLU A 677 -5.57 14.38 -30.08
N THR A 678 -5.94 13.22 -30.64
CA THR A 678 -5.32 12.68 -31.87
C THR A 678 -5.61 13.47 -33.14
N LEU A 679 -6.65 14.31 -33.14
CA LEU A 679 -7.08 15.15 -34.30
C LEU A 679 -6.56 16.58 -34.19
N THR A 680 -6.18 17.01 -33.00
CA THR A 680 -5.77 18.40 -32.73
C THR A 680 -4.25 18.53 -32.81
N ALA A 681 -3.77 19.62 -33.41
CA ALA A 681 -2.33 19.86 -33.45
C ALA A 681 -1.75 20.00 -32.04
N GLU A 682 -0.54 19.46 -31.82
CA GLU A 682 0.16 19.51 -30.54
C GLU A 682 0.23 20.93 -29.96
N SER A 683 0.52 21.94 -30.81
CA SER A 683 0.57 23.35 -30.40
C SER A 683 -0.78 23.94 -29.99
N ALA A 684 -1.90 23.30 -30.33
CA ALA A 684 -3.25 23.72 -29.99
C ALA A 684 -3.85 22.89 -28.84
N TRP A 685 -3.24 21.77 -28.47
CA TRP A 685 -3.70 20.96 -27.35
C TRP A 685 -3.39 21.63 -26.01
N PRO A 686 -4.34 21.68 -25.04
CA PRO A 686 -4.26 22.61 -23.91
C PRO A 686 -3.37 22.16 -22.74
N PHE A 687 -2.83 20.95 -22.76
CA PHE A 687 -1.98 20.43 -21.69
C PHE A 687 -1.04 19.32 -22.18
N PRO A 688 0.04 18.97 -21.44
CA PRO A 688 1.01 17.96 -21.82
C PRO A 688 0.38 16.60 -22.10
N THR A 689 0.82 15.94 -23.15
CA THR A 689 0.38 14.61 -23.58
C THR A 689 1.06 13.50 -22.77
N TYR A 690 0.64 12.24 -22.95
CA TYR A 690 1.35 11.09 -22.38
C TYR A 690 2.79 10.98 -22.89
N GLY A 691 3.05 11.32 -24.15
CA GLY A 691 4.40 11.37 -24.70
C GLY A 691 5.30 12.34 -23.95
N ASP A 692 4.78 13.54 -23.64
CA ASP A 692 5.52 14.53 -22.87
C ASP A 692 5.80 14.05 -21.44
N LEU A 693 4.80 13.53 -20.75
CA LEU A 693 4.89 13.16 -19.34
C LEU A 693 5.80 11.93 -19.11
N LEU A 694 5.60 10.87 -19.89
CA LEU A 694 6.30 9.59 -19.70
C LEU A 694 7.76 9.60 -20.16
N PHE A 695 8.14 10.54 -21.04
CA PHE A 695 9.49 10.62 -21.61
C PHE A 695 10.24 11.91 -21.27
N SER A 696 9.74 12.73 -20.36
CA SER A 696 10.30 14.04 -20.01
C SER A 696 11.56 13.95 -19.16
N VAL A 697 11.65 13.01 -18.25
CA VAL A 697 12.80 12.86 -17.35
C VAL A 697 13.93 12.13 -18.07
N LYS A 698 15.07 12.83 -18.23
CA LYS A 698 16.26 12.31 -18.95
C LYS A 698 17.48 12.21 -18.04
#